data_36d3ef51be1d984d0eff27291a3d3778
#
_entry.id   36d3ef51be1d984d0eff27291a3d3778
#
_cell.length_a   1.000
_cell.length_b   1.000
_cell.length_c   1.000
_cell.angle_alpha   90.00
_cell.angle_beta   90.00
_cell.angle_gamma   90.00
#
_symmetry.space_group_name_H-M   'P 1'
#
loop_
_entity.id
_entity.type
_entity.pdbx_description
1 polymer ?
#
loop_
_entity_poly.entity_id
_entity_poly.type
_entity_poly.pdbx_seq_one_letter_code
_entity_poly.pdbx_strand_id
1 'polypeptide(L)'
;MTVLPNNNGARHFIYTALALSFALAGCSKGTGTDSTVAVQGDVSIAYVKRANTISANPTNGGPTAPGGDLMVRDKSSASAPEFNVTASITQGNGDASDPEVSYDGKKIVFALRCPTSNTSTVGGQAACTGRWNIWEYDMSTGGLTGGSLRRLTNTATADDVDPAYLPAGRGFVFSSNRQTKSSVNQFNGHTYFALDEYERERVFNLHTMDAQGANITQISVNQSHDRNPVVRPNGDIMFSRWDHVGDRNHFKVFRVKPDGTDMFVLYGSHSPGNSFLHPRDMDPNGPYKGFVSSDLMPLSGTHEGGALVFIDAANYSEQNTPANSTISATGGQTQATQQLLKFDRGLSQFGRITTPYPLWDGTNRVLISYAPCEVTKNGVVVSCATLSAAEIARLGDMNRLNTDIAADAVQDNVNPSYAIYMFNPANQTFLIVASAPAGFMYTDPIAIQSRTEPNATDPTSVDATLAAQNKGLLEVRSVYDTDGLGRMGDPVIAAADLGTGCATAIAKTAPADSMDTRAQVADLVKMKDPANAAYGCAPARFVRAFRAVAPPQSTMGLRSAIGETEFEMQQILGYAPVEPDGSFKLVVPADTPIGLAILDANGRAFQTHTNWIQVRPGERRTCDGCHSPRRGAAINTGTIVNNMPSGLVPALANAHQAGETMASTRTRLDPTLLDLKADPVYSDVWADTSKAGVTARPSISLKYTGNTNAADDLATAVPVNGIINYPEHIAPLWTRNRGANTCTNCHADTVKLDLRANIAGTGRLVSYEELMLGDPVIDPVTGLPQTRIEEGVQVIVRGAALVDTSAGESDATGLTRKSRLGEIMFGENLMAGSGARTAHPNPPGTAPNHGTLLNAAEKRLLAEWMDLGGKYYNDPFNGSAGVRMIATLSQASFEAQVYPLMKSTCAANCHQAIGSTATPAGTQFFQNRLVLTGDADGDFNVTLTMISNACQPASNYLLSRPSTVPHPTGAVGQSTAVLPVGSAGYTAISNWIASGCTP
;
A
#
# COMPACT_ATOMS: atom_id res chain seq x y z
N MET A 1 22.96 -25.09 -35.93
CA MET A 1 22.42 -25.71 -37.16
C MET A 1 21.39 -26.72 -36.73
N THR A 2 20.16 -26.37 -36.80
CA THR A 2 18.99 -27.06 -37.35
C THR A 2 17.73 -26.25 -37.00
N VAL A 3 17.17 -25.68 -38.01
CA VAL A 3 15.99 -24.83 -38.01
C VAL A 3 14.76 -25.74 -37.89
N LEU A 4 13.82 -25.40 -37.05
CA LEU A 4 12.47 -25.95 -37.04
C LEU A 4 11.50 -24.90 -37.60
N PRO A 5 10.53 -25.28 -38.40
CA PRO A 5 9.71 -24.33 -39.16
C PRO A 5 8.50 -23.84 -38.36
N ASN A 6 8.24 -22.56 -38.55
CA ASN A 6 7.02 -21.88 -38.23
C ASN A 6 5.81 -22.49 -38.96
N ASN A 7 4.78 -22.87 -38.23
CA ASN A 7 3.48 -23.18 -38.81
C ASN A 7 2.47 -22.12 -38.40
N ASN A 8 2.35 -21.07 -39.16
CA ASN A 8 1.24 -20.13 -39.13
C ASN A 8 0.01 -20.76 -39.79
N GLY A 9 -0.90 -21.27 -38.98
CA GLY A 9 -2.25 -21.66 -39.42
C GLY A 9 -3.21 -20.48 -39.23
N ALA A 10 -3.39 -19.68 -40.24
CA ALA A 10 -4.43 -18.68 -40.30
C ALA A 10 -5.82 -19.34 -40.25
N ARG A 11 -6.53 -19.16 -39.15
CA ARG A 11 -7.97 -19.39 -39.10
C ARG A 11 -8.67 -18.06 -39.36
N HIS A 12 -9.21 -17.92 -40.59
CA HIS A 12 -10.19 -16.90 -40.88
C HIS A 12 -11.46 -17.16 -40.08
N PHE A 13 -11.73 -16.31 -39.12
CA PHE A 13 -13.06 -16.17 -38.54
C PHE A 13 -13.83 -15.14 -39.36
N ILE A 14 -14.87 -15.63 -39.99
CA ILE A 14 -15.90 -14.82 -40.67
C ILE A 14 -16.67 -14.10 -39.56
N TYR A 15 -16.50 -12.79 -39.44
CA TYR A 15 -17.36 -11.95 -38.60
C TYR A 15 -18.71 -11.80 -39.32
N THR A 16 -19.70 -12.55 -38.88
CA THR A 16 -21.08 -12.23 -39.17
C THR A 16 -21.49 -11.09 -38.18
N ALA A 17 -21.57 -9.89 -38.71
CA ALA A 17 -22.09 -8.73 -38.01
C ALA A 17 -23.59 -8.97 -37.70
N LEU A 18 -23.89 -9.32 -36.44
CA LEU A 18 -25.24 -9.24 -35.94
C LEU A 18 -25.38 -7.83 -35.35
N ALA A 19 -25.92 -6.91 -36.14
CA ALA A 19 -26.36 -5.61 -35.68
C ALA A 19 -27.57 -5.82 -34.76
N LEU A 20 -27.33 -5.84 -33.46
CA LEU A 20 -28.42 -5.71 -32.48
C LEU A 20 -28.76 -4.22 -32.39
N SER A 21 -29.83 -3.84 -33.04
CA SER A 21 -30.44 -2.52 -32.96
C SER A 21 -30.99 -2.33 -31.55
N PHE A 22 -30.33 -1.55 -30.73
CA PHE A 22 -30.94 -0.99 -29.52
C PHE A 22 -31.97 0.04 -29.99
N ALA A 23 -33.22 -0.32 -29.91
CA ALA A 23 -34.31 0.64 -30.04
C ALA A 23 -34.29 1.57 -28.82
N LEU A 24 -33.84 2.79 -29.01
CA LEU A 24 -34.11 3.90 -28.11
C LEU A 24 -35.66 4.15 -28.22
N ALA A 25 -36.37 3.56 -27.27
CA ALA A 25 -37.79 3.94 -27.08
C ALA A 25 -37.80 5.35 -26.48
N GLY A 26 -37.98 6.32 -27.34
CA GLY A 26 -38.29 7.68 -26.91
C GLY A 26 -39.58 7.67 -26.09
N CYS A 27 -39.56 8.37 -24.95
CA CYS A 27 -40.73 8.61 -24.11
C CYS A 27 -41.82 9.32 -24.88
N SER A 28 -42.79 8.58 -25.43
CA SER A 28 -44.08 9.12 -25.80
C SER A 28 -44.98 9.09 -24.58
N LYS A 29 -45.55 10.23 -24.23
CA LYS A 29 -46.64 10.33 -23.22
C LYS A 29 -47.82 9.51 -23.69
N GLY A 30 -47.90 8.25 -23.24
CA GLY A 30 -49.10 7.45 -23.38
C GLY A 30 -49.82 7.39 -22.03
N THR A 31 -51.07 7.86 -22.00
CA THR A 31 -52.02 7.62 -20.90
C THR A 31 -52.41 6.15 -20.93
N GLY A 32 -51.68 5.31 -20.29
CA GLY A 32 -51.97 3.90 -20.04
C GLY A 32 -51.78 3.59 -18.58
N THR A 33 -52.70 2.92 -17.94
CA THR A 33 -52.67 2.41 -16.61
C THR A 33 -51.40 1.49 -16.50
N ASP A 34 -50.39 1.97 -15.78
CA ASP A 34 -49.18 1.21 -15.48
C ASP A 34 -49.54 -0.04 -14.68
N SER A 35 -49.56 -1.17 -15.34
CA SER A 35 -49.46 -2.44 -14.66
C SER A 35 -48.03 -2.56 -14.21
N THR A 36 -47.78 -2.30 -12.93
CA THR A 36 -46.49 -2.59 -12.30
C THR A 36 -46.19 -4.09 -12.47
N VAL A 37 -45.33 -4.42 -13.42
CA VAL A 37 -44.76 -5.78 -13.47
C VAL A 37 -43.89 -5.90 -12.23
N ALA A 38 -44.39 -6.60 -11.21
CA ALA A 38 -43.59 -6.91 -10.04
C ALA A 38 -42.41 -7.76 -10.50
N VAL A 39 -41.21 -7.21 -10.41
CA VAL A 39 -39.98 -7.97 -10.65
C VAL A 39 -39.86 -8.94 -9.50
N GLN A 40 -39.79 -10.24 -9.78
CA GLN A 40 -39.65 -11.26 -8.76
C GLN A 40 -38.37 -10.97 -7.93
N GLY A 41 -38.50 -10.79 -6.62
CA GLY A 41 -37.42 -10.39 -5.73
C GLY A 41 -37.20 -8.88 -5.62
N ASP A 42 -38.26 -8.09 -5.75
CA ASP A 42 -38.23 -6.65 -5.49
C ASP A 42 -37.97 -6.38 -4.00
N VAL A 43 -36.96 -5.54 -3.70
CA VAL A 43 -36.52 -5.22 -2.33
C VAL A 43 -36.49 -3.71 -2.11
N SER A 44 -36.71 -3.28 -0.88
CA SER A 44 -36.45 -1.89 -0.49
C SER A 44 -34.95 -1.62 -0.53
N ILE A 45 -34.57 -0.43 -0.95
CA ILE A 45 -33.16 -0.05 -1.10
C ILE A 45 -32.86 1.28 -0.45
N ALA A 46 -31.62 1.46 -0.07
CA ALA A 46 -31.03 2.77 0.21
C ALA A 46 -29.78 2.98 -0.66
N TYR A 47 -29.45 4.23 -0.90
CA TYR A 47 -28.28 4.63 -1.68
C TYR A 47 -27.94 6.09 -1.38
N VAL A 48 -26.76 6.51 -1.78
CA VAL A 48 -26.33 7.91 -1.63
C VAL A 48 -26.57 8.68 -2.91
N LYS A 49 -27.12 9.87 -2.77
CA LYS A 49 -27.18 10.88 -3.83
C LYS A 49 -26.05 11.88 -3.61
N ARG A 50 -25.22 12.12 -4.60
CA ARG A 50 -24.09 13.05 -4.56
C ARG A 50 -24.08 13.99 -5.75
N ALA A 51 -23.48 15.18 -5.57
CA ALA A 51 -23.17 16.06 -6.70
C ALA A 51 -22.17 15.40 -7.64
N ASN A 52 -22.44 15.46 -8.95
CA ASN A 52 -21.57 14.91 -10.00
C ASN A 52 -20.46 15.92 -10.37
N THR A 53 -19.80 16.50 -9.38
CA THR A 53 -18.71 17.48 -9.60
C THR A 53 -17.36 16.97 -9.15
N ILE A 54 -17.30 15.83 -8.47
CA ILE A 54 -16.09 15.24 -7.91
C ILE A 54 -16.08 13.77 -8.24
N SER A 55 -14.97 13.31 -8.80
CA SER A 55 -14.61 11.91 -8.77
C SER A 55 -14.03 11.62 -7.40
N ALA A 56 -14.62 10.69 -6.68
CA ALA A 56 -14.04 10.22 -5.45
C ALA A 56 -12.73 9.48 -5.77
N ASN A 57 -11.65 9.90 -5.16
CA ASN A 57 -10.43 9.10 -5.12
C ASN A 57 -10.59 8.10 -3.98
N PRO A 58 -10.44 6.78 -4.20
CA PRO A 58 -10.60 5.79 -3.15
C PRO A 58 -9.61 5.94 -1.99
N THR A 59 -8.51 6.65 -2.21
CA THR A 59 -7.52 6.94 -1.18
C THR A 59 -7.88 8.15 -0.32
N ASN A 60 -8.75 9.03 -0.81
CA ASN A 60 -9.07 10.27 -0.12
C ASN A 60 -10.30 10.09 0.77
N GLY A 61 -10.13 10.34 2.06
CA GLY A 61 -11.23 10.67 2.95
C GLY A 61 -11.68 12.13 2.81
N GLY A 62 -11.27 12.80 1.73
CA GLY A 62 -11.42 14.23 1.54
C GLY A 62 -12.86 14.70 1.42
N PRO A 63 -13.10 16.01 1.55
CA PRO A 63 -14.43 16.58 1.44
C PRO A 63 -14.96 16.42 0.03
N THR A 64 -16.15 15.84 -0.08
CA THR A 64 -16.92 15.83 -1.31
C THR A 64 -17.68 17.15 -1.47
N ALA A 65 -18.14 17.45 -2.69
CA ALA A 65 -18.97 18.61 -2.92
C ALA A 65 -20.29 18.50 -2.11
N PRO A 66 -20.77 19.61 -1.54
CA PRO A 66 -22.01 19.59 -0.79
C PRO A 66 -23.20 19.22 -1.68
N GLY A 67 -24.25 18.66 -1.06
CA GLY A 67 -25.50 18.25 -1.71
C GLY A 67 -25.74 16.75 -1.73
N GLY A 68 -24.92 15.98 -1.01
CA GLY A 68 -25.08 14.54 -0.81
C GLY A 68 -26.08 14.21 0.32
N ASP A 69 -26.89 13.18 0.09
CA ASP A 69 -27.95 12.73 1.01
C ASP A 69 -28.15 11.23 0.94
N LEU A 70 -28.58 10.63 2.05
CA LEU A 70 -29.05 9.25 2.09
C LEU A 70 -30.50 9.19 1.58
N MET A 71 -30.72 8.41 0.53
CA MET A 71 -32.02 8.20 -0.11
C MET A 71 -32.52 6.79 0.15
N VAL A 72 -33.84 6.62 0.26
CA VAL A 72 -34.49 5.31 0.36
C VAL A 72 -35.66 5.19 -0.65
N ARG A 73 -35.90 3.95 -1.08
CA ARG A 73 -37.03 3.55 -1.89
C ARG A 73 -37.65 2.27 -1.36
N ASP A 74 -38.97 2.15 -1.44
CA ASP A 74 -39.70 0.96 -0.99
C ASP A 74 -39.47 -0.25 -1.91
N LYS A 75 -39.01 -0.01 -3.14
CA LYS A 75 -38.74 -1.03 -4.17
C LYS A 75 -37.52 -0.71 -4.98
N SER A 76 -36.82 -1.77 -5.42
CA SER A 76 -35.72 -1.70 -6.38
C SER A 76 -36.21 -1.47 -7.82
N SER A 77 -37.02 -0.46 -8.02
CA SER A 77 -37.67 -0.10 -9.30
C SER A 77 -37.47 1.38 -9.62
N ALA A 78 -37.27 1.71 -10.90
CA ALA A 78 -37.07 3.08 -11.35
C ALA A 78 -38.30 3.96 -11.13
N SER A 79 -39.51 3.39 -11.05
CA SER A 79 -40.79 4.11 -10.80
C SER A 79 -41.06 4.28 -9.30
N ALA A 80 -40.32 3.66 -8.38
CA ALA A 80 -40.54 3.78 -6.96
C ALA A 80 -40.25 5.23 -6.48
N PRO A 81 -41.09 5.79 -5.58
CA PRO A 81 -40.82 7.12 -5.06
C PRO A 81 -39.55 7.15 -4.21
N GLU A 82 -38.80 8.23 -4.32
CA GLU A 82 -37.57 8.49 -3.58
C GLU A 82 -37.86 9.33 -2.34
N PHE A 83 -37.30 8.98 -1.21
CA PHE A 83 -37.39 9.73 0.01
C PHE A 83 -35.98 10.06 0.55
N ASN A 84 -35.74 11.34 0.87
CA ASN A 84 -34.49 11.83 1.44
C ASN A 84 -34.54 11.73 2.97
N VAL A 85 -33.72 10.84 3.51
CA VAL A 85 -33.65 10.55 4.96
C VAL A 85 -32.92 11.66 5.72
N THR A 86 -31.91 12.28 5.09
CA THR A 86 -30.96 13.18 5.76
C THR A 86 -31.26 14.66 5.55
N ALA A 87 -32.25 15.02 4.75
CA ALA A 87 -32.58 16.41 4.35
C ALA A 87 -32.66 17.39 5.53
N SER A 88 -33.22 16.95 6.67
CA SER A 88 -33.37 17.81 7.87
C SER A 88 -32.03 18.13 8.54
N ILE A 89 -31.01 17.31 8.33
CA ILE A 89 -29.66 17.47 8.89
C ILE A 89 -28.75 18.18 7.90
N THR A 90 -28.69 17.70 6.68
CA THR A 90 -27.79 18.21 5.63
C THR A 90 -28.17 19.60 5.14
N GLN A 91 -29.49 19.91 5.11
CA GLN A 91 -30.03 21.19 4.61
C GLN A 91 -29.47 21.55 3.22
N GLY A 92 -29.18 20.53 2.39
CA GLY A 92 -28.62 20.69 1.05
C GLY A 92 -27.13 21.02 1.01
N ASN A 93 -26.45 21.11 2.16
CA ASN A 93 -24.99 21.44 2.26
C ASN A 93 -24.17 20.30 2.88
N GLY A 94 -24.76 19.12 3.08
CA GLY A 94 -24.07 17.97 3.63
C GLY A 94 -23.66 16.97 2.59
N ASP A 95 -23.15 15.85 3.07
CA ASP A 95 -22.89 14.64 2.30
C ASP A 95 -23.14 13.42 3.19
N ALA A 96 -23.55 12.31 2.56
CA ALA A 96 -23.72 11.00 3.19
C ALA A 96 -22.86 9.97 2.46
N SER A 97 -22.45 8.90 3.15
CA SER A 97 -21.60 7.85 2.59
C SER A 97 -21.78 6.52 3.31
N ASP A 98 -21.40 5.44 2.64
CA ASP A 98 -21.15 4.12 3.20
C ASP A 98 -22.32 3.57 4.04
N PRO A 99 -23.55 3.52 3.53
CA PRO A 99 -24.66 2.95 4.26
C PRO A 99 -24.51 1.44 4.41
N GLU A 100 -24.89 0.91 5.57
CA GLU A 100 -24.96 -0.53 5.86
C GLU A 100 -26.24 -0.85 6.61
N VAL A 101 -26.92 -1.94 6.25
CA VAL A 101 -28.18 -2.36 6.87
C VAL A 101 -27.93 -3.30 8.06
N SER A 102 -28.73 -3.16 9.13
CA SER A 102 -28.71 -4.09 10.26
C SER A 102 -29.15 -5.49 9.84
N TYR A 103 -28.75 -6.53 10.60
CA TYR A 103 -29.07 -7.91 10.26
C TYR A 103 -30.58 -8.20 10.22
N ASP A 104 -31.38 -7.50 11.00
CA ASP A 104 -32.84 -7.61 10.99
C ASP A 104 -33.53 -6.74 9.91
N GLY A 105 -32.76 -5.95 9.15
CA GLY A 105 -33.26 -5.12 8.07
C GLY A 105 -34.00 -3.85 8.52
N LYS A 106 -33.90 -3.46 9.81
CA LYS A 106 -34.73 -2.38 10.38
C LYS A 106 -33.97 -1.09 10.60
N LYS A 107 -32.65 -1.10 10.47
CA LYS A 107 -31.81 0.07 10.68
C LYS A 107 -30.78 0.20 9.60
N ILE A 108 -30.34 1.43 9.36
CA ILE A 108 -29.23 1.76 8.46
C ILE A 108 -28.22 2.57 9.24
N VAL A 109 -26.97 2.11 9.30
CA VAL A 109 -25.85 2.91 9.78
C VAL A 109 -25.13 3.50 8.57
N PHE A 110 -24.62 4.73 8.69
CA PHE A 110 -23.97 5.45 7.58
C PHE A 110 -23.09 6.57 8.12
N ALA A 111 -22.19 7.08 7.29
CA ALA A 111 -21.44 8.28 7.56
C ALA A 111 -22.17 9.51 7.04
N LEU A 112 -22.10 10.64 7.78
CA LEU A 112 -22.67 11.91 7.37
C LEU A 112 -21.77 13.06 7.78
N ARG A 113 -21.54 13.99 6.87
CA ARG A 113 -20.85 15.25 7.06
C ARG A 113 -21.78 16.41 6.76
N CYS A 114 -21.75 17.44 7.59
CA CYS A 114 -22.40 18.71 7.31
C CYS A 114 -21.63 19.87 7.97
N PRO A 115 -21.66 21.08 7.37
CA PRO A 115 -20.91 22.21 7.88
C PRO A 115 -21.51 22.73 9.20
N THR A 116 -20.67 23.27 10.06
CA THR A 116 -21.09 23.85 11.35
C THR A 116 -22.06 25.02 11.22
N SER A 117 -22.20 25.59 10.03
CA SER A 117 -23.19 26.63 9.72
C SER A 117 -24.61 26.10 9.66
N ASN A 118 -24.85 24.80 9.53
CA ASN A 118 -26.19 24.21 9.56
C ASN A 118 -26.77 24.29 10.97
N THR A 119 -28.01 24.71 11.08
CA THR A 119 -28.68 24.94 12.35
C THR A 119 -29.45 23.74 12.90
N SER A 120 -29.37 22.58 12.22
CA SER A 120 -29.99 21.35 12.65
C SER A 120 -29.47 20.89 14.02
N THR A 121 -30.37 20.30 14.82
CA THR A 121 -30.03 19.77 16.15
C THR A 121 -30.50 18.33 16.29
N VAL A 122 -29.72 17.51 17.04
CA VAL A 122 -30.09 16.16 17.46
C VAL A 122 -29.83 16.02 18.95
N GLY A 123 -30.85 15.59 19.71
CA GLY A 123 -30.78 15.52 21.16
C GLY A 123 -30.49 16.86 21.84
N GLY A 124 -30.91 17.97 21.23
CA GLY A 124 -30.67 19.33 21.74
C GLY A 124 -29.26 19.89 21.52
N GLN A 125 -28.40 19.17 20.80
CA GLN A 125 -27.03 19.59 20.42
C GLN A 125 -26.95 19.85 18.92
N ALA A 126 -25.99 20.70 18.50
CA ALA A 126 -25.72 20.90 17.08
C ALA A 126 -25.45 19.55 16.38
N ALA A 127 -26.14 19.31 15.29
CA ALA A 127 -26.03 18.06 14.53
C ALA A 127 -24.73 17.99 13.74
N CYS A 128 -24.25 19.11 13.23
CA CYS A 128 -23.13 19.20 12.31
C CYS A 128 -21.84 19.63 13.01
N THR A 129 -20.77 18.92 12.78
CA THR A 129 -19.44 19.19 13.37
C THR A 129 -18.41 19.67 12.35
N GLY A 130 -18.76 19.72 11.07
CA GLY A 130 -17.83 19.98 9.97
C GLY A 130 -17.03 18.74 9.54
N ARG A 131 -17.18 17.63 10.24
CA ARG A 131 -16.47 16.36 10.00
C ARG A 131 -17.46 15.22 9.74
N TRP A 132 -16.96 14.13 9.18
CA TRP A 132 -17.72 12.91 9.04
C TRP A 132 -17.97 12.29 10.42
N ASN A 133 -19.22 11.94 10.68
CA ASN A 133 -19.65 11.26 11.89
C ASN A 133 -20.57 10.10 11.52
N ILE A 134 -20.59 9.05 12.36
CA ILE A 134 -21.44 7.90 12.15
C ILE A 134 -22.85 8.20 12.70
N TRP A 135 -23.84 7.89 11.89
CA TRP A 135 -25.27 8.04 12.16
C TRP A 135 -26.01 6.72 11.98
N GLU A 136 -27.14 6.60 12.63
CA GLU A 136 -28.06 5.48 12.47
C GLU A 136 -29.45 6.02 12.15
N TYR A 137 -30.10 5.44 11.14
CA TYR A 137 -31.51 5.65 10.82
C TYR A 137 -32.29 4.42 11.25
N ASP A 138 -33.18 4.57 12.26
CA ASP A 138 -33.99 3.50 12.83
C ASP A 138 -35.43 3.53 12.26
N MET A 139 -35.76 2.52 11.46
CA MET A 139 -37.06 2.36 10.79
C MET A 139 -38.03 1.48 11.60
N SER A 140 -37.64 1.01 12.80
CA SER A 140 -38.42 0.02 13.57
C SER A 140 -39.81 0.50 13.94
N THR A 141 -40.01 1.80 14.19
CA THR A 141 -41.29 2.37 14.63
C THR A 141 -42.01 3.23 13.59
N GLY A 142 -41.26 3.90 12.72
CA GLY A 142 -41.82 4.80 11.70
C GLY A 142 -41.81 4.24 10.28
N GLY A 143 -41.33 3.03 10.11
CA GLY A 143 -41.11 2.43 8.79
C GLY A 143 -40.09 3.17 7.95
N LEU A 144 -40.03 2.84 6.67
CA LEU A 144 -38.97 3.27 5.74
C LEU A 144 -38.84 4.81 5.64
N THR A 145 -39.94 5.56 5.67
CA THR A 145 -39.91 7.00 5.47
C THR A 145 -40.19 7.83 6.72
N GLY A 146 -40.57 7.18 7.83
CA GLY A 146 -40.90 7.82 9.10
C GLY A 146 -39.97 7.42 10.25
N GLY A 147 -38.81 6.87 9.96
CA GLY A 147 -37.83 6.48 10.95
C GLY A 147 -37.16 7.67 11.66
N SER A 148 -36.33 7.38 12.61
CA SER A 148 -35.62 8.39 13.43
C SER A 148 -34.12 8.34 13.21
N LEU A 149 -33.49 9.53 13.19
CA LEU A 149 -32.05 9.70 13.08
C LEU A 149 -31.40 9.79 14.47
N ARG A 150 -30.30 9.07 14.63
CA ARG A 150 -29.46 9.12 15.82
C ARG A 150 -28.00 9.28 15.40
N ARG A 151 -27.29 10.24 15.99
CA ARG A 151 -25.86 10.38 15.82
C ARG A 151 -25.12 9.47 16.81
N LEU A 152 -24.22 8.61 16.32
CA LEU A 152 -23.43 7.68 17.13
C LEU A 152 -22.09 8.27 17.53
N THR A 153 -21.38 8.95 16.63
CA THR A 153 -20.15 9.63 16.96
C THR A 153 -20.31 11.14 16.86
N ASN A 154 -19.52 11.87 17.65
CA ASN A 154 -19.59 13.34 17.73
C ASN A 154 -18.17 13.90 17.78
N THR A 155 -17.46 13.82 16.67
CA THR A 155 -16.10 14.34 16.58
C THR A 155 -16.06 15.60 15.71
N ALA A 156 -15.24 16.59 16.16
CA ALA A 156 -14.92 17.79 15.41
C ALA A 156 -13.45 17.79 14.94
N THR A 157 -12.68 16.76 15.29
CA THR A 157 -11.22 16.72 15.06
C THR A 157 -10.76 15.52 14.22
N ALA A 158 -11.69 14.63 13.88
CA ALA A 158 -11.43 13.45 13.09
C ALA A 158 -12.63 13.17 12.18
N ASP A 159 -12.44 12.29 11.20
CA ASP A 159 -13.48 11.80 10.33
C ASP A 159 -13.74 10.33 10.60
N ASP A 160 -15.01 9.95 10.70
CA ASP A 160 -15.50 8.60 10.91
C ASP A 160 -16.34 8.19 9.71
N VAL A 161 -15.96 7.13 9.00
CA VAL A 161 -16.58 6.66 7.76
C VAL A 161 -16.69 5.13 7.74
N ASP A 162 -17.27 4.56 6.71
CA ASP A 162 -17.36 3.12 6.44
C ASP A 162 -17.93 2.30 7.62
N PRO A 163 -19.09 2.62 8.21
CA PRO A 163 -19.59 1.86 9.36
C PRO A 163 -20.23 0.54 8.96
N ALA A 164 -20.06 -0.50 9.79
CA ALA A 164 -20.78 -1.76 9.68
C ALA A 164 -21.19 -2.30 11.06
N TYR A 165 -22.33 -3.04 11.12
CA TYR A 165 -22.82 -3.64 12.35
C TYR A 165 -21.97 -4.85 12.77
N LEU A 166 -21.58 -4.91 14.04
CA LEU A 166 -21.05 -6.11 14.68
C LEU A 166 -22.21 -7.01 15.16
N PRO A 167 -22.07 -8.34 15.09
CA PRO A 167 -23.11 -9.26 15.50
C PRO A 167 -23.37 -9.26 17.01
N ALA A 168 -24.50 -9.82 17.42
CA ALA A 168 -24.96 -9.94 18.81
C ALA A 168 -25.09 -8.59 19.55
N GLY A 169 -25.39 -7.53 18.81
CA GLY A 169 -25.55 -6.19 19.41
C GLY A 169 -24.25 -5.61 19.98
N ARG A 170 -23.08 -6.09 19.57
CA ARG A 170 -21.76 -5.62 20.06
C ARG A 170 -21.37 -4.24 19.52
N GLY A 171 -22.24 -3.58 18.78
CA GLY A 171 -22.02 -2.24 18.25
C GLY A 171 -21.54 -2.23 16.81
N PHE A 172 -20.47 -1.50 16.53
CA PHE A 172 -20.07 -1.19 15.15
C PHE A 172 -18.57 -1.31 14.96
N VAL A 173 -18.16 -1.61 13.74
CA VAL A 173 -16.82 -1.36 13.21
C VAL A 173 -16.89 -0.23 12.20
N PHE A 174 -15.88 0.62 12.12
CA PHE A 174 -15.81 1.74 11.19
C PHE A 174 -14.37 2.17 10.93
N SER A 175 -14.13 2.87 9.85
CA SER A 175 -12.85 3.49 9.53
C SER A 175 -12.79 4.89 10.14
N SER A 176 -11.67 5.25 10.79
CA SER A 176 -11.49 6.57 11.37
C SER A 176 -10.04 7.02 11.32
N ASN A 177 -9.84 8.32 11.10
CA ASN A 177 -8.53 8.96 11.15
C ASN A 177 -8.18 9.51 12.56
N ARG A 178 -8.90 9.06 13.61
CA ARG A 178 -8.60 9.36 15.02
C ARG A 178 -7.25 8.85 15.48
N GLN A 179 -6.87 7.68 15.00
CA GLN A 179 -5.61 7.03 15.31
C GLN A 179 -5.29 7.03 16.83
N THR A 180 -6.25 6.64 17.65
CA THR A 180 -6.15 6.73 19.13
C THR A 180 -5.00 5.94 19.71
N LYS A 181 -4.46 4.94 18.99
CA LYS A 181 -3.31 4.12 19.38
C LYS A 181 -2.06 4.41 18.56
N SER A 182 -2.19 4.56 17.24
CA SER A 182 -1.05 4.82 16.37
C SER A 182 -0.50 6.24 16.48
N SER A 183 -1.24 7.19 17.04
CA SER A 183 -0.76 8.54 17.37
C SER A 183 0.08 8.62 18.64
N VAL A 184 0.49 7.50 19.22
CA VAL A 184 1.37 7.50 20.40
C VAL A 184 2.78 7.96 20.08
N ASN A 185 3.51 8.29 21.17
CA ASN A 185 4.89 8.72 21.11
C ASN A 185 5.76 7.87 20.20
N GLN A 186 6.40 8.56 19.30
CA GLN A 186 7.49 8.02 18.51
C GLN A 186 8.79 7.99 19.35
N PHE A 187 9.85 7.45 18.76
CA PHE A 187 11.15 7.30 19.44
C PHE A 187 11.76 8.63 19.94
N ASN A 188 11.37 9.76 19.37
CA ASN A 188 11.86 11.09 19.74
C ASN A 188 11.00 11.79 20.83
N GLY A 189 10.01 11.11 21.39
CA GLY A 189 9.11 11.65 22.41
C GLY A 189 7.96 12.50 21.86
N HIS A 190 7.88 12.72 20.57
CA HIS A 190 6.78 13.41 19.93
C HIS A 190 5.63 12.47 19.57
N THR A 191 4.41 13.00 19.51
CA THR A 191 3.21 12.27 19.11
C THR A 191 2.77 12.74 17.74
N TYR A 192 2.70 11.82 16.78
CA TYR A 192 2.31 12.10 15.42
C TYR A 192 1.22 11.15 14.95
N PHE A 193 0.45 11.62 13.96
CA PHE A 193 -0.47 10.76 13.21
C PHE A 193 0.25 10.18 12.00
N ALA A 194 -0.09 8.95 11.63
CA ALA A 194 0.28 8.41 10.34
C ALA A 194 -0.42 9.26 9.26
N LEU A 195 0.33 9.66 8.25
CA LEU A 195 -0.16 10.44 7.13
C LEU A 195 -0.01 9.62 5.85
N ASP A 196 -1.01 9.70 5.00
CA ASP A 196 -0.89 9.31 3.62
C ASP A 196 0.23 10.11 2.95
N GLU A 197 1.08 9.46 2.20
CA GLU A 197 2.24 10.13 1.60
C GLU A 197 1.89 10.98 0.37
N TYR A 198 0.74 10.73 -0.27
CA TYR A 198 0.33 11.47 -1.46
C TYR A 198 -0.31 12.81 -1.12
N GLU A 199 -1.41 12.79 -0.39
CA GLU A 199 -2.19 13.95 -0.02
C GLU A 199 -1.84 14.49 1.35
N ARG A 200 -1.03 13.74 2.12
CA ARG A 200 -0.68 14.07 3.50
C ARG A 200 -1.87 14.14 4.45
N GLU A 201 -2.88 13.37 4.13
CA GLU A 201 -4.03 13.19 5.00
C GLU A 201 -3.70 12.25 6.16
N ARG A 202 -4.44 12.38 7.25
CA ARG A 202 -4.40 11.38 8.31
C ARG A 202 -5.00 10.09 7.81
N VAL A 203 -4.27 8.99 7.94
CA VAL A 203 -4.75 7.70 7.48
C VAL A 203 -5.92 7.20 8.32
N PHE A 204 -6.87 6.54 7.65
CA PHE A 204 -7.98 5.86 8.26
C PHE A 204 -7.55 4.46 8.73
N ASN A 205 -7.86 4.13 9.98
CA ASN A 205 -7.70 2.79 10.53
C ASN A 205 -9.02 2.28 11.10
N LEU A 206 -9.15 0.97 11.25
CA LEU A 206 -10.36 0.37 11.79
C LEU A 206 -10.51 0.65 13.29
N HIS A 207 -11.71 1.03 13.68
CA HIS A 207 -12.13 1.24 15.06
C HIS A 207 -13.40 0.45 15.32
N THR A 208 -13.62 0.08 16.57
CA THR A 208 -14.89 -0.45 17.05
C THR A 208 -15.49 0.48 18.09
N MET A 209 -16.80 0.45 18.23
CA MET A 209 -17.55 1.13 19.29
C MET A 209 -18.75 0.28 19.71
N ASP A 210 -19.28 0.54 20.91
CA ASP A 210 -20.50 -0.14 21.36
C ASP A 210 -21.76 0.35 20.63
N ALA A 211 -22.89 -0.29 20.91
CA ALA A 211 -24.18 0.03 20.27
C ALA A 211 -24.69 1.47 20.59
N GLN A 212 -24.11 2.14 21.57
CA GLN A 212 -24.43 3.52 21.95
C GLN A 212 -23.45 4.53 21.32
N GLY A 213 -22.43 4.09 20.59
CA GLY A 213 -21.38 4.94 20.01
C GLY A 213 -20.27 5.31 21.00
N ALA A 214 -20.22 4.65 22.15
CA ALA A 214 -19.17 4.82 23.15
C ALA A 214 -18.08 3.75 23.04
N ASN A 215 -17.05 3.83 23.91
CA ASN A 215 -15.97 2.86 24.01
C ASN A 215 -15.20 2.66 22.68
N ILE A 216 -14.97 3.76 21.96
CA ILE A 216 -14.25 3.74 20.69
C ILE A 216 -12.83 3.22 20.87
N THR A 217 -12.49 2.15 20.18
CA THR A 217 -11.19 1.47 20.25
C THR A 217 -10.63 1.22 18.86
N GLN A 218 -9.40 1.67 18.61
CA GLN A 218 -8.69 1.34 17.36
C GLN A 218 -8.25 -0.13 17.39
N ILE A 219 -8.56 -0.86 16.31
CA ILE A 219 -8.26 -2.29 16.17
C ILE A 219 -7.29 -2.63 15.04
N SER A 220 -7.02 -1.68 14.15
CA SER A 220 -5.96 -1.82 13.17
C SER A 220 -4.96 -0.68 13.25
N VAL A 221 -3.72 -0.96 12.87
CA VAL A 221 -2.67 0.02 12.72
C VAL A 221 -2.02 -0.18 11.36
N ASN A 222 -1.90 0.90 10.61
CA ASN A 222 -1.30 0.91 9.30
C ASN A 222 -0.69 2.28 9.04
N GLN A 223 0.22 2.35 8.12
CA GLN A 223 0.81 3.62 7.68
C GLN A 223 0.03 4.24 6.52
N SER A 224 -0.87 3.48 5.92
CA SER A 224 -1.81 3.89 4.89
C SER A 224 -3.24 3.52 5.30
N HIS A 225 -4.25 3.69 4.41
CA HIS A 225 -5.64 3.52 4.78
C HIS A 225 -6.08 2.06 4.97
N ASP A 226 -6.94 1.83 5.96
CA ASP A 226 -7.80 0.65 6.11
C ASP A 226 -9.25 1.09 5.92
N ARG A 227 -9.95 0.58 4.90
CA ARG A 227 -11.26 1.07 4.43
C ARG A 227 -12.27 -0.06 4.22
N ASN A 228 -13.53 0.32 4.12
CA ASN A 228 -14.67 -0.52 3.74
C ASN A 228 -14.82 -1.81 4.59
N PRO A 229 -14.79 -1.76 5.93
CA PRO A 229 -14.96 -2.95 6.76
C PRO A 229 -16.38 -3.52 6.66
N VAL A 230 -16.47 -4.84 6.55
CA VAL A 230 -17.73 -5.60 6.63
C VAL A 230 -17.54 -6.85 7.48
N VAL A 231 -18.61 -7.33 8.09
CA VAL A 231 -18.55 -8.55 8.91
C VAL A 231 -18.92 -9.76 8.08
N ARG A 232 -18.03 -10.74 8.04
CA ARG A 232 -18.17 -11.99 7.32
C ARG A 232 -19.09 -12.98 8.04
N PRO A 233 -19.62 -14.01 7.35
CA PRO A 233 -20.44 -15.04 7.96
C PRO A 233 -19.81 -15.78 9.15
N ASN A 234 -18.47 -15.83 9.21
CA ASN A 234 -17.73 -16.45 10.33
C ASN A 234 -17.47 -15.48 11.50
N GLY A 235 -17.92 -14.22 11.41
CA GLY A 235 -17.73 -13.19 12.43
C GLY A 235 -16.43 -12.39 12.36
N ASP A 236 -15.50 -12.71 11.42
CA ASP A 236 -14.32 -11.87 11.14
C ASP A 236 -14.74 -10.59 10.41
N ILE A 237 -13.94 -9.56 10.53
CA ILE A 237 -14.05 -8.33 9.74
C ILE A 237 -13.19 -8.47 8.50
N MET A 238 -13.79 -8.30 7.32
CA MET A 238 -13.11 -8.19 6.04
C MET A 238 -13.04 -6.72 5.66
N PHE A 239 -11.92 -6.27 5.08
CA PHE A 239 -11.72 -4.87 4.74
C PHE A 239 -10.67 -4.70 3.63
N SER A 240 -10.66 -3.54 3.03
CA SER A 240 -9.65 -3.13 2.07
C SER A 240 -8.50 -2.45 2.79
N ARG A 241 -7.28 -2.98 2.64
CA ARG A 241 -6.07 -2.40 3.24
C ARG A 241 -5.13 -1.91 2.17
N TRP A 242 -4.74 -0.65 2.27
CA TRP A 242 -3.72 -0.08 1.42
C TRP A 242 -2.34 -0.50 1.92
N ASP A 243 -1.68 -1.33 1.14
CA ASP A 243 -0.27 -1.66 1.33
C ASP A 243 0.57 -0.66 0.53
N HIS A 244 1.35 0.15 1.24
CA HIS A 244 2.28 1.09 0.65
C HIS A 244 3.64 0.98 1.33
N VAL A 245 4.57 0.28 0.68
CA VAL A 245 5.97 0.12 1.11
C VAL A 245 6.84 0.02 -0.15
N GLY A 246 7.61 1.04 -0.44
CA GLY A 246 8.34 1.12 -1.69
C GLY A 246 7.39 1.19 -2.90
N ASP A 247 7.70 0.46 -3.96
CA ASP A 247 6.86 0.38 -5.17
C ASP A 247 5.54 -0.38 -4.95
N ARG A 248 5.38 -1.03 -3.80
CA ARG A 248 4.13 -1.68 -3.45
C ARG A 248 3.11 -0.64 -3.07
N ASN A 249 2.11 -0.47 -3.90
CA ASN A 249 1.13 0.60 -3.78
C ASN A 249 -0.22 0.14 -4.30
N HIS A 250 -1.01 -0.51 -3.43
CA HIS A 250 -2.30 -1.09 -3.82
C HIS A 250 -3.18 -1.43 -2.63
N PHE A 251 -4.51 -1.44 -2.84
CA PHE A 251 -5.45 -2.00 -1.88
C PHE A 251 -5.67 -3.49 -2.10
N LYS A 252 -5.59 -4.28 -1.04
CA LYS A 252 -5.89 -5.72 -1.05
C LYS A 252 -6.92 -6.06 0.02
N VAL A 253 -7.51 -7.25 -0.09
CA VAL A 253 -8.54 -7.70 0.84
C VAL A 253 -7.89 -8.40 2.02
N PHE A 254 -8.11 -7.85 3.21
CA PHE A 254 -7.63 -8.38 4.48
C PHE A 254 -8.78 -8.86 5.36
N ARG A 255 -8.46 -9.64 6.37
CA ARG A 255 -9.36 -10.01 7.45
C ARG A 255 -8.70 -9.78 8.82
N VAL A 256 -9.53 -9.52 9.82
CA VAL A 256 -9.11 -9.34 11.21
C VAL A 256 -10.27 -9.74 12.13
N LYS A 257 -9.97 -10.23 13.33
CA LYS A 257 -11.01 -10.43 14.34
C LYS A 257 -11.52 -9.10 14.91
N PRO A 258 -12.74 -9.05 15.48
CA PRO A 258 -13.28 -7.81 16.05
C PRO A 258 -12.44 -7.18 17.19
N ASP A 259 -11.57 -7.95 17.83
CA ASP A 259 -10.62 -7.46 18.84
C ASP A 259 -9.30 -6.96 18.24
N GLY A 260 -9.15 -7.01 16.90
CA GLY A 260 -7.96 -6.59 16.17
C GLY A 260 -6.86 -7.63 16.07
N THR A 261 -7.07 -8.81 16.62
CA THR A 261 -6.11 -9.93 16.53
C THR A 261 -6.25 -10.69 15.21
N ASP A 262 -5.29 -11.54 14.92
CA ASP A 262 -5.29 -12.47 13.78
C ASP A 262 -5.52 -11.78 12.42
N MET A 263 -4.88 -10.62 12.21
CA MET A 263 -4.95 -9.90 10.95
C MET A 263 -4.10 -10.58 9.89
N PHE A 264 -4.73 -10.94 8.76
CA PHE A 264 -4.06 -11.54 7.62
C PHE A 264 -4.66 -11.05 6.30
N VAL A 265 -3.87 -11.14 5.24
CA VAL A 265 -4.41 -11.01 3.89
C VAL A 265 -5.40 -12.13 3.61
N LEU A 266 -6.58 -11.77 3.10
CA LEU A 266 -7.58 -12.75 2.66
C LEU A 266 -7.36 -13.10 1.19
N TYR A 267 -7.09 -12.08 0.36
CA TYR A 267 -6.91 -12.28 -1.07
C TYR A 267 -6.18 -11.12 -1.72
N GLY A 268 -5.40 -11.42 -2.75
CA GLY A 268 -5.01 -10.48 -3.77
C GLY A 268 -3.65 -9.82 -3.58
N SER A 269 -2.84 -10.26 -2.60
CA SER A 269 -1.53 -9.65 -2.32
C SER A 269 -0.61 -9.59 -3.54
N HIS A 270 -0.71 -10.57 -4.43
CA HIS A 270 0.06 -10.67 -5.68
C HIS A 270 -0.81 -10.91 -6.91
N SER A 271 -2.11 -10.71 -6.78
CA SER A 271 -3.07 -10.91 -7.86
C SER A 271 -3.13 -9.72 -8.79
N PRO A 272 -3.47 -9.92 -10.08
CA PRO A 272 -3.65 -8.81 -11.02
C PRO A 272 -4.70 -7.80 -10.55
N GLY A 273 -4.43 -6.55 -10.82
CA GLY A 273 -5.27 -5.42 -10.44
C GLY A 273 -4.74 -4.70 -9.21
N ASN A 274 -4.94 -3.39 -9.17
CA ASN A 274 -4.34 -2.56 -8.13
C ASN A 274 -5.22 -2.53 -6.87
N SER A 275 -6.45 -2.05 -6.96
CA SER A 275 -7.27 -1.77 -5.77
C SER A 275 -8.53 -2.61 -5.74
N PHE A 276 -8.63 -3.52 -4.77
CA PHE A 276 -9.84 -4.25 -4.43
C PHE A 276 -10.58 -3.48 -3.33
N LEU A 277 -11.69 -2.83 -3.69
CA LEU A 277 -12.46 -2.00 -2.77
C LEU A 277 -13.87 -2.57 -2.56
N HIS A 278 -14.56 -2.09 -1.53
CA HIS A 278 -15.91 -2.48 -1.15
C HIS A 278 -16.14 -4.00 -1.16
N PRO A 279 -15.23 -4.81 -0.53
CA PRO A 279 -15.37 -6.26 -0.54
C PRO A 279 -16.61 -6.69 0.24
N ARG A 280 -17.41 -7.61 -0.32
CA ARG A 280 -18.61 -8.17 0.34
C ARG A 280 -18.76 -9.65 0.05
N ASP A 281 -19.04 -10.46 1.09
CA ASP A 281 -19.35 -11.87 0.89
C ASP A 281 -20.63 -12.02 0.05
N MET A 282 -20.61 -12.96 -0.90
CA MET A 282 -21.79 -13.37 -1.66
C MET A 282 -22.73 -14.19 -0.79
N ASP A 283 -23.97 -14.36 -1.23
CA ASP A 283 -24.97 -15.17 -0.50
C ASP A 283 -24.44 -16.57 -0.15
N PRO A 284 -24.32 -16.91 1.13
CA PRO A 284 -23.82 -18.21 1.56
C PRO A 284 -24.72 -19.40 1.17
N ASN A 285 -25.94 -19.14 0.75
CA ASN A 285 -26.90 -20.13 0.28
C ASN A 285 -27.03 -20.18 -1.25
N GLY A 286 -26.32 -19.28 -1.94
CA GLY A 286 -26.36 -19.17 -3.39
C GLY A 286 -25.25 -19.98 -4.10
N PRO A 287 -25.22 -19.95 -5.47
CA PRO A 287 -24.22 -20.65 -6.26
C PRO A 287 -22.79 -20.06 -6.12
N TYR A 288 -22.64 -18.84 -5.60
CA TYR A 288 -21.35 -18.22 -5.32
C TYR A 288 -21.00 -18.28 -3.81
N LYS A 289 -21.38 -19.36 -3.14
CA LYS A 289 -21.04 -19.57 -1.72
C LYS A 289 -19.52 -19.55 -1.51
N GLY A 290 -19.08 -18.69 -0.57
CA GLY A 290 -17.66 -18.51 -0.25
C GLY A 290 -16.91 -17.54 -1.16
N PHE A 291 -17.60 -16.98 -2.15
CA PHE A 291 -17.06 -15.91 -2.97
C PHE A 291 -17.23 -14.55 -2.29
N VAL A 292 -16.35 -13.62 -2.68
CA VAL A 292 -16.40 -12.22 -2.32
C VAL A 292 -16.58 -11.41 -3.60
N SER A 293 -17.51 -10.47 -3.63
CA SER A 293 -17.59 -9.44 -4.66
C SER A 293 -16.73 -8.25 -4.28
N SER A 294 -16.10 -7.61 -5.25
CA SER A 294 -15.35 -6.36 -5.06
C SER A 294 -15.38 -5.57 -6.36
N ASP A 295 -15.25 -4.26 -6.27
CA ASP A 295 -14.87 -3.46 -7.41
C ASP A 295 -13.35 -3.41 -7.48
N LEU A 296 -12.82 -3.73 -8.64
CA LEU A 296 -11.39 -3.71 -8.93
C LEU A 296 -11.08 -2.52 -9.82
N MET A 297 -10.26 -1.61 -9.32
CA MET A 297 -9.94 -0.37 -10.00
C MET A 297 -8.46 -0.01 -9.89
N PRO A 298 -7.94 0.93 -10.70
CA PRO A 298 -6.62 1.50 -10.45
C PRO A 298 -6.68 2.38 -9.19
N LEU A 299 -5.57 2.46 -8.48
CA LEU A 299 -5.44 3.33 -7.31
C LEU A 299 -5.68 4.80 -7.67
N SER A 300 -5.32 5.16 -8.86
CA SER A 300 -5.21 6.55 -9.26
C SER A 300 -5.28 6.70 -10.78
N GLY A 301 -5.45 7.93 -11.26
CA GLY A 301 -5.45 8.22 -12.69
C GLY A 301 -6.79 7.97 -13.39
N THR A 302 -7.86 7.71 -12.63
CA THR A 302 -9.22 7.55 -13.14
C THR A 302 -10.24 8.09 -12.14
N HIS A 303 -11.49 8.14 -12.56
CA HIS A 303 -12.61 8.31 -11.64
C HIS A 303 -12.80 7.03 -10.81
N GLU A 304 -13.40 7.14 -9.63
CA GLU A 304 -13.77 5.98 -8.84
C GLU A 304 -14.57 4.97 -9.66
N GLY A 305 -14.21 3.69 -9.53
CA GLY A 305 -14.87 2.60 -10.23
C GLY A 305 -13.96 1.89 -11.22
N GLY A 306 -14.33 0.66 -11.51
CA GLY A 306 -13.60 -0.24 -12.40
C GLY A 306 -14.45 -1.43 -12.78
N ALA A 307 -13.92 -2.63 -12.61
CA ALA A 307 -14.58 -3.89 -12.92
C ALA A 307 -15.20 -4.52 -11.67
N LEU A 308 -16.40 -5.05 -11.79
CA LEU A 308 -16.96 -5.95 -10.78
C LEU A 308 -16.28 -7.31 -10.89
N VAL A 309 -15.61 -7.73 -9.83
CA VAL A 309 -14.96 -9.04 -9.75
C VAL A 309 -15.60 -9.94 -8.69
N PHE A 310 -15.68 -11.21 -8.99
CA PHE A 310 -16.02 -12.27 -8.04
C PHE A 310 -14.75 -13.05 -7.72
N ILE A 311 -14.47 -13.16 -6.43
CA ILE A 311 -13.25 -13.75 -5.89
C ILE A 311 -13.64 -15.02 -5.14
N ASP A 312 -13.14 -16.16 -5.56
CA ASP A 312 -13.29 -17.44 -4.84
C ASP A 312 -12.31 -17.48 -3.65
N ALA A 313 -12.58 -16.66 -2.64
CA ALA A 313 -11.75 -16.54 -1.44
C ALA A 313 -11.79 -17.77 -0.52
N ALA A 314 -12.71 -18.72 -0.75
CA ALA A 314 -12.74 -19.98 -0.03
C ALA A 314 -11.68 -20.96 -0.52
N ASN A 315 -11.34 -20.89 -1.81
CA ASN A 315 -10.47 -21.85 -2.47
C ASN A 315 -9.13 -21.27 -2.93
N TYR A 316 -9.00 -19.94 -3.01
CA TYR A 316 -7.80 -19.27 -3.51
C TYR A 316 -7.37 -18.12 -2.59
N SER A 317 -6.09 -18.02 -2.33
CA SER A 317 -5.48 -16.87 -1.65
C SER A 317 -5.00 -15.81 -2.64
N GLU A 318 -4.71 -16.23 -3.88
CA GLU A 318 -4.27 -15.39 -5.00
C GLU A 318 -4.82 -15.93 -6.30
N GLN A 319 -4.79 -15.12 -7.35
CA GLN A 319 -5.09 -15.59 -8.69
C GLN A 319 -4.17 -16.76 -9.06
N ASN A 320 -4.77 -17.88 -9.42
CA ASN A 320 -4.06 -19.13 -9.73
C ASN A 320 -3.23 -19.69 -8.58
N THR A 321 -3.59 -19.37 -7.33
CA THR A 321 -2.95 -19.93 -6.13
C THR A 321 -4.02 -20.61 -5.28
N PRO A 322 -4.30 -21.90 -5.53
CA PRO A 322 -5.32 -22.66 -4.80
C PRO A 322 -4.87 -22.94 -3.36
N ALA A 323 -5.84 -23.02 -2.45
CA ALA A 323 -5.62 -23.32 -1.05
C ALA A 323 -5.04 -24.73 -0.80
N ASN A 324 -5.25 -25.66 -1.73
CA ASN A 324 -4.67 -27.00 -1.68
C ASN A 324 -4.62 -27.64 -3.07
N SER A 325 -3.92 -28.78 -3.18
CA SER A 325 -3.68 -29.48 -4.45
C SER A 325 -4.92 -30.17 -5.08
N THR A 326 -6.05 -30.23 -4.39
CA THR A 326 -7.28 -30.80 -4.93
C THR A 326 -8.12 -29.78 -5.69
N ILE A 327 -7.78 -28.49 -5.57
CA ILE A 327 -8.44 -27.38 -6.25
C ILE A 327 -7.74 -27.13 -7.58
N SER A 328 -8.48 -26.64 -8.58
CA SER A 328 -7.90 -26.28 -9.87
C SER A 328 -6.69 -25.36 -9.70
N ALA A 329 -5.63 -25.57 -10.46
CA ALA A 329 -4.46 -24.68 -10.49
C ALA A 329 -4.77 -23.29 -11.07
N THR A 330 -5.91 -23.14 -11.75
CA THR A 330 -6.36 -21.88 -12.34
C THR A 330 -7.70 -21.47 -11.72
N GLY A 331 -7.79 -20.21 -11.30
CA GLY A 331 -8.96 -19.65 -10.64
C GLY A 331 -8.58 -18.49 -9.73
N GLY A 332 -9.47 -18.11 -8.85
CA GLY A 332 -9.31 -17.02 -7.90
C GLY A 332 -10.28 -15.91 -8.21
N GLN A 333 -9.94 -14.98 -9.10
CA GLN A 333 -10.84 -13.88 -9.47
C GLN A 333 -11.32 -13.97 -10.92
N THR A 334 -12.55 -13.53 -11.13
CA THR A 334 -13.13 -13.39 -12.47
C THR A 334 -13.96 -12.11 -12.54
N GLN A 335 -13.92 -11.41 -13.69
CA GLN A 335 -14.89 -10.34 -13.88
C GLN A 335 -16.29 -10.92 -13.99
N ALA A 336 -17.23 -10.33 -13.25
CA ALA A 336 -18.61 -10.80 -13.20
C ALA A 336 -19.39 -10.48 -14.48
N THR A 337 -18.96 -9.47 -15.24
CA THR A 337 -19.61 -9.00 -16.46
C THR A 337 -19.04 -9.68 -17.69
N GLN A 338 -19.91 -9.98 -18.67
CA GLN A 338 -19.49 -10.54 -19.96
C GLN A 338 -18.63 -9.56 -20.76
N GLN A 339 -19.00 -8.27 -20.74
CA GLN A 339 -18.18 -7.21 -21.27
C GLN A 339 -17.10 -6.88 -20.26
N LEU A 340 -15.85 -6.95 -20.68
CA LEU A 340 -14.73 -6.68 -19.80
C LEU A 340 -14.60 -5.18 -19.57
N LEU A 341 -14.76 -4.79 -18.32
CA LEU A 341 -14.52 -3.44 -17.86
C LEU A 341 -13.04 -3.27 -17.52
N LYS A 342 -12.52 -2.08 -17.73
CA LYS A 342 -11.13 -1.79 -17.47
C LYS A 342 -10.93 -1.58 -15.96
N PHE A 343 -9.97 -2.27 -15.39
CA PHE A 343 -9.59 -2.17 -13.97
C PHE A 343 -8.20 -1.55 -13.77
N ASP A 344 -7.58 -1.10 -14.83
CA ASP A 344 -6.35 -0.32 -14.85
C ASP A 344 -6.62 1.09 -15.41
N ARG A 345 -5.58 1.93 -15.49
CA ARG A 345 -5.70 3.31 -15.98
C ARG A 345 -6.20 3.41 -17.41
N GLY A 346 -6.84 4.50 -17.73
CA GLY A 346 -7.33 4.87 -19.06
C GLY A 346 -8.82 4.62 -19.26
N LEU A 347 -9.29 4.86 -20.48
CA LEU A 347 -10.70 4.80 -20.83
C LEU A 347 -11.25 3.38 -20.68
N SER A 348 -12.32 3.23 -19.90
CA SER A 348 -13.12 2.01 -19.85
C SER A 348 -14.31 2.13 -20.80
N GLN A 349 -14.17 1.61 -22.02
CA GLN A 349 -15.14 1.80 -23.10
C GLN A 349 -16.56 1.35 -22.73
N PHE A 350 -16.70 0.36 -21.86
CA PHE A 350 -17.98 -0.19 -21.43
C PHE A 350 -18.44 0.37 -20.08
N GLY A 351 -17.86 1.49 -19.63
CA GLY A 351 -18.22 2.11 -18.38
C GLY A 351 -17.47 1.55 -17.17
N ARG A 352 -17.95 1.90 -15.98
CA ARG A 352 -17.34 1.54 -14.71
C ARG A 352 -18.38 1.11 -13.69
N ILE A 353 -18.02 0.23 -12.79
CA ILE A 353 -18.82 -0.23 -11.66
C ILE A 353 -18.11 0.12 -10.38
N THR A 354 -18.86 0.57 -9.36
CA THR A 354 -18.38 0.74 -7.99
C THR A 354 -19.42 0.28 -6.99
N THR A 355 -19.02 0.13 -5.73
CA THR A 355 -19.87 -0.14 -4.57
C THR A 355 -20.87 -1.31 -4.76
N PRO A 356 -20.39 -2.51 -5.07
CA PRO A 356 -21.26 -3.67 -5.26
C PRO A 356 -21.89 -4.13 -3.95
N TYR A 357 -23.20 -4.45 -3.98
CA TYR A 357 -23.93 -5.02 -2.84
C TYR A 357 -24.66 -6.29 -3.26
N PRO A 358 -24.16 -7.48 -2.95
CA PRO A 358 -24.82 -8.74 -3.24
C PRO A 358 -26.15 -8.88 -2.47
N LEU A 359 -27.20 -9.36 -3.13
CA LEU A 359 -28.45 -9.75 -2.47
C LEU A 359 -28.30 -11.13 -1.85
N TRP A 360 -28.84 -11.31 -0.63
CA TRP A 360 -28.87 -12.58 0.06
C TRP A 360 -30.29 -13.16 0.01
N ASP A 361 -30.78 -13.39 -1.18
CA ASP A 361 -32.13 -13.86 -1.49
C ASP A 361 -32.14 -15.13 -2.38
N GLY A 362 -30.99 -15.78 -2.51
CA GLY A 362 -30.81 -16.98 -3.36
C GLY A 362 -30.65 -16.67 -4.86
N THR A 363 -30.75 -15.41 -5.28
CA THR A 363 -30.70 -15.04 -6.70
C THR A 363 -29.30 -14.69 -7.17
N ASN A 364 -28.36 -14.37 -6.26
CA ASN A 364 -27.02 -13.82 -6.51
C ASN A 364 -26.98 -12.55 -7.35
N ARG A 365 -28.08 -11.81 -7.41
CA ARG A 365 -28.09 -10.50 -8.00
C ARG A 365 -27.25 -9.54 -7.16
N VAL A 366 -26.70 -8.53 -7.80
CA VAL A 366 -25.87 -7.53 -7.15
C VAL A 366 -26.42 -6.16 -7.48
N LEU A 367 -26.71 -5.36 -6.45
CA LEU A 367 -26.90 -3.92 -6.65
C LEU A 367 -25.53 -3.30 -6.93
N ILE A 368 -25.43 -2.46 -7.91
CA ILE A 368 -24.21 -1.79 -8.34
C ILE A 368 -24.46 -0.34 -8.67
N SER A 369 -23.47 0.49 -8.42
CA SER A 369 -23.38 1.80 -9.05
C SER A 369 -22.66 1.64 -10.38
N TYR A 370 -23.34 1.93 -11.48
CA TYR A 370 -22.77 1.79 -12.83
C TYR A 370 -22.87 3.11 -13.57
N ALA A 371 -21.78 3.54 -14.18
CA ALA A 371 -21.71 4.67 -15.08
C ALA A 371 -21.32 4.18 -16.48
N PRO A 372 -22.14 4.45 -17.51
CA PRO A 372 -21.73 4.22 -18.90
C PRO A 372 -20.56 5.14 -19.26
N CYS A 373 -19.74 4.71 -20.21
CA CYS A 373 -18.64 5.53 -20.69
C CYS A 373 -19.12 6.71 -21.51
N GLU A 374 -18.75 7.91 -21.09
CA GLU A 374 -19.01 9.18 -21.77
C GLU A 374 -17.72 9.99 -21.88
N VAL A 375 -17.55 10.71 -23.00
CA VAL A 375 -16.39 11.56 -23.26
C VAL A 375 -16.86 12.87 -23.89
N THR A 376 -16.03 13.90 -23.84
CA THR A 376 -16.27 15.11 -24.63
C THR A 376 -15.68 14.94 -26.03
N LYS A 377 -16.49 15.15 -27.06
CA LYS A 377 -16.05 15.17 -28.46
C LYS A 377 -16.45 16.50 -29.09
N ASN A 378 -15.48 17.31 -29.51
CA ASN A 378 -15.69 18.66 -30.04
C ASN A 378 -16.56 19.54 -29.11
N GLY A 379 -16.35 19.45 -27.79
CA GLY A 379 -17.10 20.22 -26.79
C GLY A 379 -18.51 19.68 -26.48
N VAL A 380 -18.89 18.51 -26.99
CA VAL A 380 -20.18 17.86 -26.73
C VAL A 380 -19.95 16.53 -26.05
N VAL A 381 -20.71 16.24 -25.00
CA VAL A 381 -20.69 14.93 -24.32
C VAL A 381 -21.33 13.89 -25.22
N VAL A 382 -20.61 12.81 -25.48
CA VAL A 382 -21.05 11.69 -26.32
C VAL A 382 -20.72 10.36 -25.65
N SER A 383 -21.49 9.32 -25.93
CA SER A 383 -21.17 7.96 -25.51
C SER A 383 -19.92 7.43 -26.21
N CYS A 384 -19.07 6.72 -25.46
CA CYS A 384 -17.90 6.04 -26.04
C CYS A 384 -18.23 5.02 -27.14
N ALA A 385 -19.47 4.52 -27.17
CA ALA A 385 -19.93 3.64 -28.25
C ALA A 385 -19.96 4.32 -29.64
N THR A 386 -19.92 5.66 -29.67
CA THR A 386 -19.89 6.44 -30.92
C THR A 386 -18.50 6.74 -31.43
N LEU A 387 -17.47 6.35 -30.65
CA LEU A 387 -16.08 6.59 -31.00
C LEU A 387 -15.58 5.56 -32.00
N SER A 388 -14.70 6.00 -32.89
CA SER A 388 -13.94 5.11 -33.74
C SER A 388 -12.85 4.34 -32.95
N ALA A 389 -12.42 3.21 -33.47
CA ALA A 389 -11.32 2.45 -32.86
C ALA A 389 -10.02 3.27 -32.70
N ALA A 390 -9.76 4.19 -33.65
CA ALA A 390 -8.60 5.09 -33.58
C ALA A 390 -8.72 6.10 -32.43
N GLU A 391 -9.91 6.65 -32.17
CA GLU A 391 -10.16 7.56 -31.05
C GLU A 391 -10.03 6.83 -29.70
N ILE A 392 -10.55 5.62 -29.60
CA ILE A 392 -10.43 4.78 -28.39
C ILE A 392 -8.95 4.46 -28.13
N ALA A 393 -8.21 4.02 -29.14
CA ALA A 393 -6.79 3.73 -29.03
C ALA A 393 -6.00 4.98 -28.60
N ARG A 394 -6.36 6.16 -29.15
CA ARG A 394 -5.71 7.41 -28.80
C ARG A 394 -5.98 7.85 -27.36
N LEU A 395 -7.21 7.69 -26.86
CA LEU A 395 -7.55 7.95 -25.46
C LEU A 395 -6.88 6.98 -24.50
N GLY A 396 -6.63 5.74 -24.90
CA GLY A 396 -5.92 4.72 -24.13
C GLY A 396 -4.39 4.82 -24.18
N ASP A 397 -3.84 5.71 -25.02
CA ASP A 397 -2.39 5.87 -25.13
C ASP A 397 -1.86 6.78 -24.01
N MET A 398 -1.30 6.15 -22.99
CA MET A 398 -0.70 6.84 -21.84
C MET A 398 0.68 7.46 -22.13
N ASN A 399 1.27 7.18 -23.31
CA ASN A 399 2.57 7.72 -23.74
C ASN A 399 2.43 9.02 -24.54
N ARG A 400 1.53 9.90 -24.11
CA ARG A 400 1.24 11.17 -24.76
C ARG A 400 1.45 12.34 -23.84
N LEU A 401 1.89 13.47 -24.40
CA LEU A 401 2.02 14.71 -23.63
C LEU A 401 0.64 15.24 -23.22
N ASN A 402 0.55 15.78 -22.02
CA ASN A 402 -0.68 16.42 -21.52
C ASN A 402 -1.16 17.55 -22.45
N THR A 403 -0.24 18.28 -23.06
CA THR A 403 -0.57 19.31 -24.05
C THR A 403 -1.26 18.75 -25.28
N ASP A 404 -0.86 17.56 -25.72
CA ASP A 404 -1.46 16.88 -26.87
C ASP A 404 -2.83 16.31 -26.51
N ILE A 405 -2.96 15.77 -25.29
CA ILE A 405 -4.24 15.28 -24.74
C ILE A 405 -5.23 16.46 -24.63
N ALA A 406 -4.80 17.58 -24.09
CA ALA A 406 -5.65 18.78 -23.95
C ALA A 406 -6.07 19.41 -25.30
N ALA A 407 -5.27 19.18 -26.35
CA ALA A 407 -5.58 19.69 -27.70
C ALA A 407 -6.46 18.73 -28.51
N ASP A 408 -6.77 17.52 -27.99
CA ASP A 408 -7.58 16.55 -28.72
C ASP A 408 -9.04 16.97 -28.86
N ALA A 409 -9.61 16.60 -29.97
CA ALA A 409 -11.05 16.77 -30.20
C ALA A 409 -11.91 15.86 -29.32
N VAL A 410 -11.33 14.75 -28.85
CA VAL A 410 -11.98 13.80 -27.92
C VAL A 410 -11.18 13.76 -26.63
N GLN A 411 -11.84 13.97 -25.51
CA GLN A 411 -11.22 14.05 -24.17
C GLN A 411 -12.01 13.20 -23.18
N ASP A 412 -11.31 12.40 -22.37
CA ASP A 412 -11.86 11.67 -21.23
C ASP A 412 -11.88 12.60 -20.00
N ASN A 413 -12.85 13.52 -20.00
CA ASN A 413 -12.99 14.57 -18.99
C ASN A 413 -14.44 14.72 -18.49
N VAL A 414 -15.27 13.73 -18.75
CA VAL A 414 -16.67 13.70 -18.28
C VAL A 414 -16.73 12.95 -16.97
N ASN A 415 -17.24 13.60 -15.92
CA ASN A 415 -17.46 12.92 -14.65
C ASN A 415 -18.48 11.80 -14.80
N PRO A 416 -18.23 10.58 -14.26
CA PRO A 416 -19.14 9.46 -14.39
C PRO A 416 -20.50 9.77 -13.76
N SER A 417 -21.57 9.61 -14.54
CA SER A 417 -22.95 9.77 -14.07
C SER A 417 -23.47 8.44 -13.53
N TYR A 418 -23.02 8.06 -12.35
CA TYR A 418 -23.44 6.81 -11.70
C TYR A 418 -24.93 6.79 -11.45
N ALA A 419 -25.54 5.64 -11.77
CA ALA A 419 -26.92 5.28 -11.45
C ALA A 419 -26.95 3.89 -10.81
N ILE A 420 -27.99 3.58 -10.05
CA ILE A 420 -28.12 2.28 -9.41
C ILE A 420 -28.74 1.28 -10.37
N TYR A 421 -28.09 0.14 -10.50
CA TYR A 421 -28.56 -0.99 -11.31
C TYR A 421 -28.62 -2.27 -10.47
N MET A 422 -29.56 -3.13 -10.84
CA MET A 422 -29.59 -4.53 -10.42
C MET A 422 -28.90 -5.36 -11.49
N PHE A 423 -27.74 -5.87 -11.20
CA PHE A 423 -27.02 -6.77 -12.08
C PHE A 423 -27.34 -8.23 -11.78
N ASN A 424 -27.66 -9.01 -12.79
CA ASN A 424 -27.87 -10.44 -12.66
C ASN A 424 -26.75 -11.20 -13.39
N PRO A 425 -25.81 -11.83 -12.67
CA PRO A 425 -24.67 -12.52 -13.28
C PRO A 425 -25.08 -13.76 -14.08
N ALA A 426 -26.22 -14.39 -13.79
CA ALA A 426 -26.66 -15.60 -14.46
C ALA A 426 -27.10 -15.35 -15.92
N ASN A 427 -27.69 -14.21 -16.22
CA ASN A 427 -28.20 -13.86 -17.56
C ASN A 427 -27.59 -12.55 -18.10
N GLN A 428 -26.63 -11.95 -17.36
CA GLN A 428 -25.90 -10.73 -17.75
C GLN A 428 -26.80 -9.52 -18.02
N THR A 429 -27.90 -9.39 -17.24
CA THR A 429 -28.81 -8.25 -17.38
C THR A 429 -28.48 -7.14 -16.39
N PHE A 430 -28.55 -5.91 -16.86
CA PHE A 430 -28.47 -4.69 -16.08
C PHE A 430 -29.86 -4.03 -16.08
N LEU A 431 -30.56 -4.10 -14.95
CA LEU A 431 -31.84 -3.44 -14.77
C LEU A 431 -31.65 -2.14 -14.01
N ILE A 432 -32.02 -1.01 -14.60
CA ILE A 432 -31.92 0.27 -13.93
C ILE A 432 -32.93 0.34 -12.76
N VAL A 433 -32.44 0.71 -11.60
CA VAL A 433 -33.20 0.82 -10.35
C VAL A 433 -33.44 2.27 -9.98
N ALA A 434 -32.44 3.12 -10.12
CA ALA A 434 -32.55 4.54 -9.82
C ALA A 434 -31.57 5.34 -10.69
N SER A 435 -32.05 6.41 -11.30
CA SER A 435 -31.26 7.35 -12.10
C SER A 435 -31.18 8.68 -11.39
N ALA A 436 -29.98 9.23 -11.29
CA ALA A 436 -29.79 10.55 -10.69
C ALA A 436 -30.30 11.67 -11.61
N PRO A 437 -30.83 12.78 -11.06
CA PRO A 437 -31.10 13.96 -11.84
C PRO A 437 -29.81 14.62 -12.35
N ALA A 438 -29.92 15.47 -13.36
CA ALA A 438 -28.76 16.17 -13.91
C ALA A 438 -27.95 16.90 -12.83
N GLY A 439 -26.64 16.78 -12.87
CA GLY A 439 -25.71 17.33 -11.88
C GLY A 439 -25.50 16.48 -10.61
N PHE A 440 -26.13 15.30 -10.55
CA PHE A 440 -25.99 14.36 -9.44
C PHE A 440 -25.61 12.98 -9.95
N MET A 441 -25.09 12.16 -9.05
CA MET A 441 -24.84 10.73 -9.23
C MET A 441 -25.39 9.95 -8.04
N TYR A 442 -25.65 8.67 -8.21
CA TYR A 442 -26.10 7.75 -7.17
C TYR A 442 -25.05 6.66 -6.94
N THR A 443 -24.62 6.52 -5.67
CA THR A 443 -23.61 5.56 -5.24
C THR A 443 -24.05 4.76 -4.01
N ASP A 444 -23.26 3.84 -3.56
CA ASP A 444 -23.40 3.10 -2.31
C ASP A 444 -24.79 2.44 -2.12
N PRO A 445 -25.28 1.65 -3.09
CA PRO A 445 -26.57 1.01 -2.93
C PRO A 445 -26.51 -0.13 -1.93
N ILE A 446 -27.54 -0.23 -1.09
CA ILE A 446 -27.78 -1.36 -0.19
C ILE A 446 -29.22 -1.87 -0.32
N ALA A 447 -29.42 -3.18 -0.10
CA ALA A 447 -30.76 -3.76 0.04
C ALA A 447 -31.20 -3.72 1.50
N ILE A 448 -32.38 -3.14 1.75
CA ILE A 448 -33.00 -3.10 3.10
C ILE A 448 -33.73 -4.41 3.30
N GLN A 449 -33.00 -5.45 3.60
CA GLN A 449 -33.51 -6.80 3.83
C GLN A 449 -32.84 -7.43 5.05
N SER A 450 -33.57 -8.33 5.72
CA SER A 450 -32.97 -9.13 6.78
C SER A 450 -32.02 -10.16 6.20
N ARG A 451 -30.95 -10.43 6.92
CA ARG A 451 -29.95 -11.45 6.56
C ARG A 451 -29.52 -12.24 7.82
N THR A 452 -29.01 -13.42 7.61
CA THR A 452 -28.51 -14.23 8.73
C THR A 452 -27.40 -13.48 9.45
N GLU A 453 -27.60 -13.25 10.74
CA GLU A 453 -26.60 -12.63 11.59
C GLU A 453 -25.43 -13.61 11.81
N PRO A 454 -24.18 -13.20 11.62
CA PRO A 454 -23.01 -14.01 11.93
C PRO A 454 -22.91 -14.35 13.41
N ASN A 455 -22.28 -15.46 13.74
CA ASN A 455 -21.91 -15.73 15.12
C ASN A 455 -20.92 -14.67 15.60
N ALA A 456 -21.12 -14.19 16.83
CA ALA A 456 -20.16 -13.30 17.43
C ALA A 456 -18.87 -14.05 17.74
N THR A 457 -17.75 -13.56 17.23
CA THR A 457 -16.42 -14.09 17.54
C THR A 457 -16.05 -13.74 18.98
N ASP A 458 -15.66 -14.73 19.76
CA ASP A 458 -15.15 -14.49 21.11
C ASP A 458 -13.78 -13.82 21.04
N PRO A 459 -13.47 -12.94 22.02
CA PRO A 459 -12.14 -12.33 22.11
C PRO A 459 -11.04 -13.39 22.17
N THR A 460 -9.95 -13.11 21.50
CA THR A 460 -8.78 -13.99 21.50
C THR A 460 -8.17 -14.04 22.89
N SER A 461 -7.82 -15.23 23.36
CA SER A 461 -7.04 -15.37 24.59
C SER A 461 -5.66 -14.76 24.41
N VAL A 462 -5.31 -13.81 25.26
CA VAL A 462 -4.05 -13.08 25.19
C VAL A 462 -3.15 -13.39 26.39
N ASP A 463 -1.86 -13.21 26.22
CA ASP A 463 -0.88 -13.28 27.31
C ASP A 463 -0.95 -12.00 28.15
N ALA A 464 -1.45 -12.15 29.38
CA ALA A 464 -1.64 -11.00 30.28
C ALA A 464 -0.34 -10.27 30.62
N THR A 465 0.79 -10.97 30.67
CA THR A 465 2.11 -10.37 30.96
C THR A 465 2.58 -9.50 29.80
N LEU A 466 2.47 -9.98 28.60
CA LEU A 466 2.79 -9.21 27.39
C LEU A 466 1.81 -8.04 27.19
N ALA A 467 0.53 -8.26 27.47
CA ALA A 467 -0.49 -7.22 27.38
C ALA A 467 -0.19 -6.05 28.32
N ALA A 468 0.18 -6.34 29.57
CA ALA A 468 0.57 -5.32 30.57
C ALA A 468 1.81 -4.51 30.15
N GLN A 469 2.67 -5.08 29.28
CA GLN A 469 3.85 -4.41 28.73
C GLN A 469 3.60 -3.73 27.39
N ASN A 470 2.36 -3.77 26.89
CA ASN A 470 2.01 -3.33 25.54
C ASN A 470 2.86 -4.00 24.45
N LYS A 471 3.08 -5.29 24.58
CA LYS A 471 3.85 -6.11 23.65
C LYS A 471 3.02 -7.27 23.14
N GLY A 472 3.42 -7.82 22.00
CA GLY A 472 2.94 -9.08 21.44
C GLY A 472 4.09 -9.97 21.03
N LEU A 473 3.79 -11.25 20.78
CA LEU A 473 4.76 -12.27 20.39
C LEU A 473 4.54 -12.69 18.95
N LEU A 474 5.61 -12.70 18.18
CA LEU A 474 5.67 -13.27 16.84
C LEU A 474 6.52 -14.55 16.85
N GLU A 475 5.99 -15.60 16.25
CA GLU A 475 6.69 -16.84 16.02
C GLU A 475 6.54 -17.21 14.54
N VAL A 476 7.66 -17.41 13.84
CA VAL A 476 7.68 -17.97 12.50
C VAL A 476 8.28 -19.36 12.58
N ARG A 477 7.55 -20.35 12.05
CA ARG A 477 7.92 -21.76 12.17
C ARG A 477 9.14 -22.10 11.31
N SER A 478 9.23 -21.56 10.10
CA SER A 478 10.44 -21.64 9.30
C SER A 478 10.45 -20.61 8.17
N VAL A 479 11.46 -19.78 8.11
CA VAL A 479 11.66 -18.84 6.99
C VAL A 479 11.95 -19.56 5.66
N TYR A 480 12.28 -20.84 5.72
CA TYR A 480 12.57 -21.65 4.53
C TYR A 480 11.34 -22.37 3.99
N ASP A 481 10.28 -22.48 4.78
CA ASP A 481 9.05 -23.13 4.34
C ASP A 481 8.17 -22.12 3.59
N THR A 482 8.36 -22.06 2.28
CA THR A 482 7.67 -21.09 1.43
C THR A 482 6.41 -21.64 0.80
N ASP A 483 6.13 -22.92 0.91
CA ASP A 483 4.93 -23.56 0.37
C ASP A 483 4.11 -24.31 1.40
N GLY A 484 4.51 -24.28 2.67
CA GLY A 484 3.85 -25.02 3.74
C GLY A 484 4.09 -26.53 3.72
N LEU A 485 4.94 -27.03 2.83
CA LEU A 485 5.27 -28.45 2.66
C LEU A 485 6.67 -28.81 3.15
N GLY A 486 7.31 -27.90 3.88
CA GLY A 486 8.66 -28.08 4.40
C GLY A 486 9.74 -27.96 3.32
N ARG A 487 9.51 -27.11 2.33
CA ARG A 487 10.42 -26.91 1.20
C ARG A 487 10.83 -25.45 1.05
N MET A 488 12.10 -25.23 0.79
CA MET A 488 12.59 -23.89 0.50
C MET A 488 12.31 -23.56 -0.97
N GLY A 489 11.46 -22.57 -1.15
CA GLY A 489 11.10 -22.07 -2.45
C GLY A 489 11.97 -20.93 -2.93
N ASP A 490 11.92 -20.71 -4.24
CA ASP A 490 12.38 -19.50 -4.88
C ASP A 490 11.23 -18.46 -4.80
N PRO A 491 11.46 -17.19 -4.44
CA PRO A 491 12.72 -16.47 -4.47
C PRO A 491 13.37 -16.19 -3.12
N VAL A 492 12.96 -16.83 -2.01
CA VAL A 492 13.44 -16.45 -0.67
C VAL A 492 14.96 -16.50 -0.58
N ILE A 493 15.57 -17.55 -1.14
CA ILE A 493 17.02 -17.66 -1.17
C ILE A 493 17.43 -18.28 -2.51
N ALA A 494 18.16 -17.55 -3.32
CA ALA A 494 18.67 -18.04 -4.57
C ALA A 494 19.74 -19.11 -4.34
N ALA A 495 19.85 -20.08 -5.26
CA ALA A 495 20.86 -21.16 -5.17
C ALA A 495 22.30 -20.63 -5.03
N ALA A 496 22.60 -19.48 -5.62
CA ALA A 496 23.90 -18.83 -5.52
C ALA A 496 24.24 -18.36 -4.09
N ASP A 497 23.23 -18.06 -3.28
CA ASP A 497 23.40 -17.60 -1.89
C ASP A 497 23.64 -18.74 -0.90
N LEU A 498 23.47 -19.97 -1.33
CA LEU A 498 23.63 -21.15 -0.48
C LEU A 498 25.11 -21.55 -0.27
N GLY A 499 26.01 -21.00 -1.03
CA GLY A 499 27.44 -21.36 -0.98
C GLY A 499 27.82 -22.57 -1.83
N THR A 500 29.13 -22.74 -2.03
CA THR A 500 29.66 -23.79 -2.90
C THR A 500 29.31 -25.19 -2.39
N GLY A 501 28.77 -26.01 -3.25
CA GLY A 501 28.37 -27.39 -2.95
C GLY A 501 27.03 -27.55 -2.25
N CYS A 502 26.44 -26.47 -1.75
CA CYS A 502 25.20 -26.53 -1.00
C CYS A 502 23.99 -26.92 -1.84
N ALA A 503 23.90 -26.47 -3.08
CA ALA A 503 22.82 -26.84 -3.99
C ALA A 503 22.65 -28.38 -4.09
N THR A 504 23.79 -29.12 -4.13
CA THR A 504 23.77 -30.62 -4.14
C THR A 504 23.42 -31.20 -2.77
N ALA A 505 23.98 -30.63 -1.69
CA ALA A 505 23.80 -31.16 -0.34
C ALA A 505 22.35 -31.09 0.14
N ILE A 506 21.63 -30.00 -0.20
CA ILE A 506 20.25 -29.77 0.24
C ILE A 506 19.20 -30.28 -0.75
N ALA A 507 19.56 -30.46 -2.01
CA ALA A 507 18.62 -30.79 -3.07
C ALA A 507 17.91 -32.11 -2.83
N LYS A 508 16.62 -32.17 -3.13
CA LYS A 508 15.83 -33.37 -3.29
C LYS A 508 14.91 -33.22 -4.50
N THR A 509 14.45 -34.34 -5.01
CA THR A 509 13.43 -34.33 -6.07
C THR A 509 12.15 -33.69 -5.52
N ALA A 510 11.60 -32.73 -6.23
CA ALA A 510 10.31 -32.18 -5.90
C ALA A 510 9.26 -33.30 -5.91
N PRO A 511 8.37 -33.39 -4.91
CA PRO A 511 7.23 -34.30 -5.02
C PRO A 511 6.39 -33.89 -6.23
N ALA A 512 5.60 -34.84 -6.74
CA ALA A 512 4.64 -34.61 -7.79
C ALA A 512 3.46 -33.77 -7.25
N ASP A 513 3.75 -32.49 -7.03
CA ASP A 513 2.81 -31.48 -6.54
C ASP A 513 2.55 -30.53 -7.69
N SER A 514 1.29 -30.42 -8.10
CA SER A 514 0.88 -29.56 -9.22
C SER A 514 1.18 -28.08 -9.02
N MET A 515 1.44 -27.67 -7.78
CA MET A 515 1.77 -26.29 -7.43
C MET A 515 3.27 -25.97 -7.52
N ASP A 516 4.13 -26.98 -7.55
CA ASP A 516 5.58 -26.79 -7.63
C ASP A 516 6.12 -27.28 -8.97
N THR A 517 6.50 -26.35 -9.83
CA THR A 517 7.06 -26.63 -11.16
C THR A 517 8.57 -26.82 -11.14
N ARG A 518 9.23 -26.70 -9.98
CA ARG A 518 10.68 -26.85 -9.87
C ARG A 518 11.06 -28.32 -9.85
N ALA A 519 12.13 -28.63 -10.56
CA ALA A 519 12.66 -30.00 -10.60
C ALA A 519 13.24 -30.44 -9.24
N GLN A 520 13.80 -29.50 -8.47
CA GLN A 520 14.41 -29.75 -7.16
C GLN A 520 14.16 -28.59 -6.21
N VAL A 521 13.95 -28.90 -4.93
CA VAL A 521 13.74 -27.94 -3.85
C VAL A 521 14.59 -28.29 -2.64
N ALA A 522 14.93 -27.29 -1.83
CA ALA A 522 15.76 -27.50 -0.65
C ALA A 522 15.05 -28.38 0.39
N ASP A 523 15.82 -29.28 0.99
CA ASP A 523 15.33 -30.21 2.00
C ASP A 523 15.57 -29.66 3.42
N LEU A 524 14.53 -29.13 4.05
CA LEU A 524 14.64 -28.51 5.38
C LEU A 524 14.98 -29.52 6.47
N VAL A 525 14.62 -30.81 6.31
CA VAL A 525 14.98 -31.87 7.26
C VAL A 525 16.50 -32.06 7.31
N LYS A 526 17.14 -32.03 6.15
CA LYS A 526 18.62 -32.08 6.06
C LYS A 526 19.26 -30.82 6.59
N MET A 527 18.69 -29.66 6.28
CA MET A 527 19.25 -28.35 6.65
C MET A 527 19.30 -28.12 8.16
N LYS A 528 18.43 -28.75 8.94
CA LYS A 528 18.41 -28.62 10.41
C LYS A 528 19.18 -29.69 11.15
N ASP A 529 19.74 -30.73 10.49
CA ASP A 529 20.46 -31.82 11.12
C ASP A 529 21.98 -31.55 11.11
N PRO A 530 22.61 -31.28 12.27
CA PRO A 530 24.06 -31.07 12.35
C PRO A 530 24.92 -32.23 11.86
N ALA A 531 24.38 -33.44 11.80
CA ALA A 531 25.07 -34.60 11.23
C ALA A 531 24.98 -34.65 9.69
N ASN A 532 24.27 -33.76 9.06
CA ASN A 532 24.10 -33.67 7.62
C ASN A 532 24.92 -32.51 7.02
N ALA A 533 25.57 -32.74 5.87
CA ALA A 533 26.33 -31.72 5.17
C ALA A 533 25.48 -30.46 4.83
N ALA A 534 24.17 -30.61 4.64
CA ALA A 534 23.27 -29.52 4.38
C ALA A 534 23.12 -28.53 5.56
N TYR A 535 23.48 -28.91 6.77
CA TYR A 535 23.34 -28.06 7.96
C TYR A 535 24.07 -26.71 7.82
N GLY A 536 25.28 -26.73 7.29
CA GLY A 536 26.07 -25.54 7.02
C GLY A 536 25.49 -24.65 5.93
N CYS A 537 24.58 -25.19 5.14
CA CYS A 537 24.00 -24.51 3.96
C CYS A 537 22.77 -23.64 4.25
N ALA A 538 22.25 -23.65 5.48
CA ALA A 538 21.14 -22.78 5.85
C ALA A 538 21.65 -21.32 5.97
N PRO A 539 21.27 -20.41 5.05
CA PRO A 539 21.93 -19.10 4.93
C PRO A 539 21.37 -18.04 5.87
N ALA A 540 20.12 -18.11 6.29
CA ALA A 540 19.51 -17.15 7.22
C ALA A 540 20.13 -17.27 8.61
N ARG A 541 20.48 -16.14 9.20
CA ARG A 541 21.13 -16.06 10.51
C ARG A 541 20.35 -15.21 11.49
N PHE A 542 19.74 -14.15 11.01
CA PHE A 542 19.02 -13.20 11.83
C PHE A 542 17.70 -12.82 11.16
N VAL A 543 16.76 -12.37 11.99
CA VAL A 543 15.65 -11.55 11.57
C VAL A 543 15.83 -10.15 12.16
N ARG A 544 15.66 -9.12 11.33
CA ARG A 544 15.57 -7.73 11.72
C ARG A 544 14.10 -7.36 11.84
N ALA A 545 13.68 -6.87 12.99
CA ALA A 545 12.38 -6.24 13.15
C ALA A 545 12.53 -4.72 13.05
N PHE A 546 11.67 -4.07 12.29
CA PHE A 546 11.63 -2.63 12.14
C PHE A 546 10.20 -2.14 12.19
N ARG A 547 9.99 -0.85 12.43
CA ARG A 547 8.66 -0.26 12.42
C ARG A 547 8.58 0.94 11.49
N ALA A 548 7.38 1.23 11.01
CA ALA A 548 7.07 2.49 10.38
C ALA A 548 7.09 3.62 11.43
N VAL A 549 7.53 4.79 11.03
CA VAL A 549 7.57 6.01 11.83
C VAL A 549 6.66 7.04 11.17
N ALA A 550 5.68 7.51 11.93
CA ALA A 550 4.77 8.52 11.43
C ALA A 550 5.51 9.85 11.17
N PRO A 551 5.28 10.51 10.02
CA PRO A 551 5.86 11.78 9.72
C PRO A 551 5.22 12.88 10.58
N PRO A 552 5.99 13.91 10.98
CA PRO A 552 5.44 15.04 11.68
C PRO A 552 4.56 15.89 10.76
N GLN A 553 3.41 16.29 11.27
CA GLN A 553 2.50 17.18 10.58
C GLN A 553 3.01 18.63 10.57
N SER A 554 2.58 19.42 9.58
CA SER A 554 2.86 20.85 9.48
C SER A 554 4.33 21.20 9.51
N THR A 555 5.19 20.30 9.03
CA THR A 555 6.64 20.48 9.04
C THR A 555 7.18 20.59 7.63
N MET A 556 8.00 21.62 7.42
CA MET A 556 8.73 21.83 6.19
C MET A 556 9.62 20.67 5.80
N GLY A 557 9.77 20.48 4.50
CA GLY A 557 10.80 19.62 3.93
C GLY A 557 10.60 18.14 4.16
N LEU A 558 9.44 17.75 4.62
CA LEU A 558 9.20 16.35 4.97
C LEU A 558 9.57 15.41 3.82
N ARG A 559 9.02 15.62 2.62
CA ARG A 559 9.30 14.77 1.47
C ARG A 559 10.75 14.92 0.99
N SER A 560 11.23 16.13 0.84
CA SER A 560 12.62 16.38 0.47
C SER A 560 13.60 15.88 1.53
N ALA A 561 13.22 15.95 2.82
CA ALA A 561 14.06 15.46 3.90
C ALA A 561 14.14 13.93 3.95
N ILE A 562 13.07 13.21 3.61
CA ILE A 562 13.10 11.75 3.61
C ILE A 562 13.74 11.14 2.35
N GLY A 563 13.99 11.92 1.31
CA GLY A 563 14.81 11.53 0.17
C GLY A 563 14.05 11.06 -1.06
N GLU A 564 14.78 10.57 -2.05
CA GLU A 564 14.28 10.14 -3.37
C GLU A 564 13.77 8.67 -3.32
N THR A 565 12.96 8.31 -2.33
CA THR A 565 12.44 6.94 -2.22
C THR A 565 10.97 6.94 -1.87
N GLU A 566 10.25 5.92 -2.31
CA GLU A 566 8.83 5.72 -2.02
C GLU A 566 8.59 5.05 -0.65
N PHE A 567 9.65 4.73 0.10
CA PHE A 567 9.51 4.15 1.43
C PHE A 567 9.10 5.19 2.47
N GLU A 568 8.33 4.79 3.45
CA GLU A 568 8.10 5.55 4.67
C GLU A 568 9.36 5.63 5.52
N MET A 569 9.39 6.54 6.49
CA MET A 569 10.43 6.55 7.51
C MET A 569 10.36 5.28 8.34
N GLN A 570 11.50 4.70 8.68
CA GLN A 570 11.60 3.42 9.36
C GLN A 570 12.63 3.46 10.49
N GLN A 571 12.35 2.68 11.53
CA GLN A 571 13.23 2.50 12.68
C GLN A 571 13.48 1.02 12.92
N ILE A 572 14.74 0.63 13.07
CA ILE A 572 15.11 -0.72 13.48
C ILE A 572 14.76 -0.89 14.96
N LEU A 573 13.94 -1.88 15.27
CA LEU A 573 13.60 -2.27 16.64
C LEU A 573 14.68 -3.19 17.25
N GLY A 574 15.36 -3.93 16.41
CA GLY A 574 16.42 -4.85 16.80
C GLY A 574 16.38 -6.15 16.01
N TYR A 575 17.09 -7.13 16.52
CA TYR A 575 17.35 -8.40 15.87
C TYR A 575 17.10 -9.58 16.79
N ALA A 576 16.72 -10.71 16.18
CA ALA A 576 16.71 -12.01 16.82
C ALA A 576 17.43 -13.05 15.94
N PRO A 577 17.96 -14.14 16.49
CA PRO A 577 18.56 -15.21 15.71
C PRO A 577 17.51 -16.00 14.95
N VAL A 578 17.86 -16.50 13.78
CA VAL A 578 17.12 -17.53 13.03
C VAL A 578 17.77 -18.87 13.32
N GLU A 579 17.03 -19.82 13.88
CA GLU A 579 17.53 -21.12 14.24
C GLU A 579 17.76 -22.03 13.01
N PRO A 580 18.45 -23.15 13.13
CA PRO A 580 18.77 -23.99 11.98
C PRO A 580 17.60 -24.53 11.19
N ASP A 581 16.44 -24.73 11.82
CA ASP A 581 15.18 -25.12 11.15
C ASP A 581 14.50 -23.93 10.44
N GLY A 582 15.11 -22.76 10.48
CA GLY A 582 14.53 -21.52 9.94
C GLY A 582 13.54 -20.84 10.87
N SER A 583 13.32 -21.36 12.08
CA SER A 583 12.40 -20.75 13.01
C SER A 583 13.02 -19.54 13.75
N PHE A 584 12.16 -18.59 14.11
CA PHE A 584 12.47 -17.54 15.06
C PHE A 584 11.26 -17.20 15.92
N LYS A 585 11.53 -16.66 17.10
CA LYS A 585 10.50 -16.24 18.04
C LYS A 585 10.95 -15.00 18.77
N LEU A 586 10.12 -13.96 18.78
CA LEU A 586 10.51 -12.66 19.32
C LEU A 586 9.29 -11.88 19.82
N VAL A 587 9.54 -10.91 20.67
CA VAL A 587 8.55 -9.99 21.20
C VAL A 587 8.72 -8.63 20.53
N VAL A 588 7.61 -8.03 20.11
CA VAL A 588 7.57 -6.72 19.45
C VAL A 588 6.58 -5.79 20.16
N PRO A 589 6.71 -4.46 20.00
CA PRO A 589 5.70 -3.53 20.45
C PRO A 589 4.33 -3.86 19.83
N ALA A 590 3.30 -3.85 20.66
CA ALA A 590 1.93 -4.00 20.19
C ALA A 590 1.40 -2.71 19.56
N ASP A 591 0.32 -2.81 18.79
CA ASP A 591 -0.35 -1.67 18.13
C ASP A 591 0.60 -0.78 17.31
N THR A 592 1.56 -1.42 16.64
CA THR A 592 2.64 -0.76 15.89
C THR A 592 2.77 -1.42 14.53
N PRO A 593 2.89 -0.66 13.43
CA PRO A 593 3.18 -1.25 12.11
C PRO A 593 4.59 -1.83 12.09
N ILE A 594 4.71 -3.15 11.97
CA ILE A 594 5.97 -3.90 12.04
C ILE A 594 6.30 -4.50 10.67
N GLY A 595 7.55 -4.38 10.28
CA GLY A 595 8.14 -5.14 9.18
C GLY A 595 9.24 -6.07 9.67
N LEU A 596 9.47 -7.14 8.92
CA LEU A 596 10.51 -8.12 9.18
C LEU A 596 11.41 -8.25 7.97
N ALA A 597 12.72 -8.40 8.19
CA ALA A 597 13.69 -8.72 7.15
C ALA A 597 14.52 -9.93 7.57
N ILE A 598 14.65 -10.92 6.69
CA ILE A 598 15.46 -12.12 6.92
C ILE A 598 16.87 -11.87 6.41
N LEU A 599 17.86 -12.06 7.26
CA LEU A 599 19.24 -11.62 7.02
C LEU A 599 20.23 -12.77 6.91
N ASP A 600 21.24 -12.55 6.08
CA ASP A 600 22.43 -13.40 5.98
C ASP A 600 23.44 -13.12 7.11
N ALA A 601 24.61 -13.75 7.01
CA ALA A 601 25.72 -13.61 7.96
C ALA A 601 26.34 -12.19 7.97
N ASN A 602 26.16 -11.42 6.94
CA ASN A 602 26.67 -10.06 6.78
C ASN A 602 25.61 -8.98 7.13
N GLY A 603 24.44 -9.38 7.59
CA GLY A 603 23.35 -8.46 7.94
C GLY A 603 22.56 -7.93 6.76
N ARG A 604 22.75 -8.49 5.54
CA ARG A 604 22.00 -8.12 4.33
C ARG A 604 20.69 -8.89 4.24
N ALA A 605 19.61 -8.21 3.91
CA ALA A 605 18.32 -8.86 3.77
C ALA A 605 18.27 -9.75 2.51
N PHE A 606 17.78 -10.98 2.68
CA PHE A 606 17.32 -11.83 1.58
C PHE A 606 15.99 -11.35 1.08
N GLN A 607 15.10 -11.10 2.02
CA GLN A 607 13.74 -10.69 1.77
C GLN A 607 13.28 -9.74 2.87
N THR A 608 12.49 -8.75 2.49
CA THR A 608 11.90 -7.77 3.39
C THR A 608 10.38 -7.78 3.21
N HIS A 609 9.63 -7.66 4.29
CA HIS A 609 8.19 -7.44 4.20
C HIS A 609 7.89 -6.17 3.41
N THR A 610 6.94 -6.27 2.50
CA THR A 610 6.41 -5.17 1.69
C THR A 610 5.00 -4.77 2.14
N ASN A 611 4.59 -5.18 3.34
CA ASN A 611 3.38 -4.75 4.01
C ASN A 611 3.64 -4.65 5.51
N TRP A 612 2.82 -3.87 6.21
CA TRP A 612 2.92 -3.71 7.64
C TRP A 612 2.06 -4.75 8.37
N ILE A 613 2.69 -5.54 9.23
CA ILE A 613 2.00 -6.45 10.14
C ILE A 613 1.77 -5.77 11.49
N GLN A 614 0.79 -6.26 12.24
CA GLN A 614 0.52 -5.80 13.60
C GLN A 614 0.33 -6.98 14.54
N VAL A 615 0.55 -6.75 15.81
CA VAL A 615 0.08 -7.61 16.91
C VAL A 615 -0.64 -6.75 17.94
N ARG A 616 -1.66 -7.31 18.58
CA ARG A 616 -2.37 -6.65 19.67
C ARG A 616 -1.66 -6.90 21.01
N PRO A 617 -1.92 -6.08 22.04
CA PRO A 617 -1.35 -6.32 23.37
C PRO A 617 -1.65 -7.74 23.88
N GLY A 618 -0.59 -8.50 24.13
CA GLY A 618 -0.68 -9.90 24.57
C GLY A 618 -0.99 -10.92 23.49
N GLU A 619 -1.17 -10.53 22.22
CA GLU A 619 -1.38 -11.46 21.13
C GLU A 619 -0.14 -12.32 20.91
N ARG A 620 -0.37 -13.62 20.75
CA ARG A 620 0.62 -14.59 20.30
C ARG A 620 0.29 -14.99 18.86
N ARG A 621 1.06 -14.50 17.92
CA ARG A 621 0.86 -14.72 16.50
C ARG A 621 1.89 -15.68 15.95
N THR A 622 1.42 -16.75 15.32
CA THR A 622 2.27 -17.73 14.65
C THR A 622 2.07 -17.63 13.14
N CYS A 623 3.20 -17.57 12.43
CA CYS A 623 3.25 -17.67 10.99
C CYS A 623 3.86 -19.01 10.61
N ASP A 624 3.29 -19.69 9.61
CA ASP A 624 3.78 -21.02 9.20
C ASP A 624 5.13 -20.93 8.51
N GLY A 625 5.36 -19.87 7.73
CA GLY A 625 6.63 -19.62 7.06
C GLY A 625 6.62 -18.32 6.31
N CYS A 626 7.69 -18.05 5.58
CA CYS A 626 7.71 -17.01 4.57
C CYS A 626 7.01 -17.50 3.30
N HIS A 627 6.36 -16.61 2.58
CA HIS A 627 5.66 -16.95 1.36
C HIS A 627 6.36 -16.36 0.14
N SER A 628 6.25 -17.06 -0.98
CA SER A 628 6.70 -16.56 -2.27
C SER A 628 5.68 -15.56 -2.82
N PRO A 629 6.09 -14.43 -3.41
CA PRO A 629 5.20 -13.52 -4.12
C PRO A 629 4.31 -14.19 -5.18
N ARG A 630 4.76 -15.32 -5.73
CA ARG A 630 4.03 -16.07 -6.75
C ARG A 630 3.04 -17.09 -6.21
N ARG A 631 3.05 -17.37 -4.90
CA ARG A 631 2.30 -18.44 -4.26
C ARG A 631 1.38 -17.98 -3.13
N GLY A 632 1.40 -16.70 -2.78
CA GLY A 632 0.64 -16.20 -1.64
C GLY A 632 1.18 -16.70 -0.30
N ALA A 633 0.32 -16.76 0.71
CA ALA A 633 0.70 -17.23 2.04
C ALA A 633 1.09 -18.71 2.04
N ALA A 634 2.05 -19.09 2.88
CA ALA A 634 2.39 -20.49 3.10
C ALA A 634 1.17 -21.27 3.62
N ILE A 635 0.94 -22.44 3.05
CA ILE A 635 -0.16 -23.30 3.44
C ILE A 635 0.25 -24.10 4.67
N ASN A 636 -0.50 -23.98 5.77
CA ASN A 636 -0.26 -24.80 6.94
C ASN A 636 -0.72 -26.23 6.69
N THR A 637 0.24 -27.08 6.38
CA THR A 637 -0.01 -28.53 6.22
C THR A 637 0.21 -29.31 7.51
N GLY A 638 0.64 -28.67 8.59
CA GLY A 638 1.02 -29.31 9.84
C GLY A 638 2.31 -30.14 9.76
N THR A 639 3.02 -30.09 8.63
CA THR A 639 4.15 -30.95 8.32
C THR A 639 5.51 -30.36 8.63
N ILE A 640 5.58 -29.22 9.30
CA ILE A 640 6.90 -28.75 9.78
C ILE A 640 7.45 -29.84 10.69
N VAL A 641 8.54 -30.37 10.22
CA VAL A 641 9.09 -31.61 10.74
C VAL A 641 9.57 -31.41 12.17
N ASN A 642 8.78 -31.89 13.11
CA ASN A 642 9.07 -31.84 14.55
C ASN A 642 10.08 -32.91 14.99
N ASN A 643 10.58 -33.71 14.07
CA ASN A 643 11.60 -34.73 14.38
C ASN A 643 12.92 -34.05 14.72
N MET A 644 13.43 -34.39 15.89
CA MET A 644 14.73 -33.90 16.32
C MET A 644 15.86 -34.63 15.57
N PRO A 645 16.81 -33.89 14.99
CA PRO A 645 17.95 -34.45 14.28
C PRO A 645 18.92 -35.19 15.20
N SER A 646 19.72 -36.06 14.63
CA SER A 646 20.64 -36.92 15.38
C SER A 646 21.89 -36.22 15.87
N GLY A 647 22.32 -35.15 15.21
CA GLY A 647 23.57 -34.44 15.52
C GLY A 647 23.46 -33.39 16.63
N LEU A 648 22.36 -33.34 17.34
CA LEU A 648 22.10 -32.30 18.36
C LEU A 648 22.78 -32.59 19.70
N VAL A 649 23.05 -31.49 20.44
CA VAL A 649 23.45 -31.53 21.85
C VAL A 649 22.35 -32.23 22.67
N PRO A 650 22.69 -33.27 23.46
CA PRO A 650 21.70 -34.07 24.19
C PRO A 650 20.79 -33.24 25.11
N ALA A 651 21.33 -32.20 25.77
CA ALA A 651 20.55 -31.35 26.64
C ALA A 651 19.38 -30.63 25.92
N LEU A 652 19.62 -30.17 24.69
CA LEU A 652 18.58 -29.47 23.87
C LEU A 652 17.64 -30.49 23.23
N ALA A 653 18.18 -31.61 22.70
CA ALA A 653 17.38 -32.67 22.12
C ALA A 653 16.38 -33.25 23.14
N ASN A 654 16.81 -33.49 24.37
CA ASN A 654 15.95 -34.01 25.45
C ASN A 654 14.97 -32.99 26.01
N ALA A 655 15.30 -31.69 25.90
CA ALA A 655 14.42 -30.63 26.36
C ALA A 655 13.30 -30.29 25.38
N HIS A 656 13.42 -30.69 24.11
CA HIS A 656 12.44 -30.40 23.06
C HIS A 656 11.09 -31.06 23.36
N GLN A 657 10.01 -30.34 23.14
CA GLN A 657 8.65 -30.85 23.30
C GLN A 657 7.97 -31.03 21.94
N ALA A 658 7.04 -31.96 21.86
CA ALA A 658 6.30 -32.20 20.63
C ALA A 658 5.58 -30.93 20.16
N GLY A 659 5.73 -30.60 18.87
CA GLY A 659 5.14 -29.41 18.25
C GLY A 659 5.95 -28.13 18.38
N GLU A 660 7.01 -28.11 19.18
CA GLU A 660 7.93 -26.95 19.25
C GLU A 660 8.80 -26.83 18.01
N THR A 661 9.11 -25.60 17.63
CA THR A 661 10.24 -25.27 16.76
C THR A 661 11.52 -25.19 17.57
N MET A 662 12.69 -25.16 16.90
CA MET A 662 13.95 -24.96 17.61
C MET A 662 13.96 -23.61 18.35
N ALA A 663 13.43 -22.55 17.76
CA ALA A 663 13.28 -21.26 18.43
C ALA A 663 12.34 -21.33 19.66
N SER A 664 11.23 -22.07 19.57
CA SER A 664 10.33 -22.26 20.71
C SER A 664 10.99 -23.02 21.85
N THR A 665 11.72 -24.09 21.56
CA THR A 665 12.49 -24.82 22.58
C THR A 665 13.50 -23.90 23.25
N ARG A 666 14.26 -23.16 22.48
CA ARG A 666 15.32 -22.29 22.98
C ARG A 666 14.81 -21.13 23.82
N THR A 667 13.76 -20.45 23.35
CA THR A 667 13.16 -19.31 24.07
C THR A 667 12.36 -19.75 25.30
N ARG A 668 11.89 -21.01 25.36
CA ARG A 668 11.28 -21.57 26.56
C ARG A 668 12.33 -21.85 27.63
N LEU A 669 13.52 -22.30 27.24
CA LEU A 669 14.63 -22.53 28.17
C LEU A 669 15.29 -21.20 28.62
N ASP A 670 15.34 -20.23 27.75
CA ASP A 670 15.89 -18.88 28.05
C ASP A 670 14.97 -17.80 27.47
N PRO A 671 14.00 -17.31 28.25
CA PRO A 671 13.07 -16.27 27.79
C PRO A 671 13.72 -14.93 27.45
N THR A 672 14.96 -14.67 27.86
CA THR A 672 15.65 -13.41 27.50
C THR A 672 15.98 -13.30 26.00
N LEU A 673 15.91 -14.43 25.29
CA LEU A 673 16.09 -14.50 23.83
C LEU A 673 14.86 -14.02 23.05
N LEU A 674 13.74 -13.80 23.71
CA LEU A 674 12.55 -13.19 23.11
C LEU A 674 12.78 -11.70 22.83
N ASP A 675 13.62 -11.03 23.58
CA ASP A 675 13.86 -9.60 23.41
C ASP A 675 14.79 -9.34 22.23
N LEU A 676 14.41 -8.38 21.40
CA LEU A 676 15.20 -7.88 20.30
C LEU A 676 16.51 -7.24 20.81
N LYS A 677 17.61 -7.51 20.12
CA LYS A 677 18.94 -7.01 20.45
C LYS A 677 19.40 -6.00 19.40
N ALA A 678 20.01 -4.90 19.83
CA ALA A 678 20.62 -3.92 18.93
C ALA A 678 21.89 -4.48 18.25
N ASP A 679 22.65 -5.24 18.99
CA ASP A 679 23.87 -5.90 18.52
C ASP A 679 23.66 -7.43 18.49
N PRO A 680 23.24 -7.98 17.35
CA PRO A 680 22.89 -9.39 17.26
C PRO A 680 24.14 -10.27 17.27
N VAL A 681 24.07 -11.34 18.05
CA VAL A 681 25.07 -12.40 18.09
C VAL A 681 24.38 -13.72 17.78
N TYR A 682 24.90 -14.43 16.80
CA TYR A 682 24.52 -15.80 16.52
C TYR A 682 25.61 -16.77 17.00
N SER A 683 25.22 -17.73 17.80
CA SER A 683 26.09 -18.85 18.19
C SER A 683 25.34 -20.16 18.01
N ASP A 684 25.94 -21.09 17.34
CA ASP A 684 25.36 -22.40 17.16
C ASP A 684 25.46 -23.18 18.48
N VAL A 685 24.30 -23.37 19.10
CA VAL A 685 24.17 -24.11 20.37
C VAL A 685 23.62 -25.52 20.14
N TRP A 686 23.25 -25.85 18.92
CA TRP A 686 22.56 -27.08 18.58
C TRP A 686 23.51 -28.22 18.23
N ALA A 687 24.58 -27.92 17.53
CA ALA A 687 25.51 -28.93 17.02
C ALA A 687 26.38 -29.54 18.13
N ASP A 688 26.28 -30.86 18.30
CA ASP A 688 27.16 -31.63 19.18
C ASP A 688 28.47 -31.99 18.47
N THR A 689 29.43 -31.08 18.59
CA THR A 689 30.75 -31.24 17.94
C THR A 689 31.60 -32.37 18.52
N SER A 690 31.16 -33.02 19.58
CA SER A 690 31.79 -34.23 20.11
C SER A 690 31.47 -35.46 19.26
N LYS A 691 30.41 -35.40 18.42
CA LYS A 691 30.03 -36.48 17.53
C LYS A 691 30.80 -36.39 16.21
N ALA A 692 31.23 -37.56 15.71
CA ALA A 692 31.91 -37.63 14.43
C ALA A 692 31.05 -37.11 13.28
N GLY A 693 31.61 -36.24 12.44
CA GLY A 693 30.94 -35.67 11.29
C GLY A 693 30.02 -34.46 11.59
N VAL A 694 29.89 -34.05 12.85
CA VAL A 694 29.11 -32.89 13.26
C VAL A 694 29.99 -31.64 13.30
N THR A 695 29.61 -30.60 12.62
CA THR A 695 30.28 -29.31 12.60
C THR A 695 29.30 -28.20 12.97
N ALA A 696 29.67 -27.36 13.94
CA ALA A 696 28.89 -26.20 14.30
C ALA A 696 28.91 -25.15 13.18
N ARG A 697 27.80 -24.45 13.02
CA ARG A 697 27.72 -23.26 12.13
C ARG A 697 28.58 -22.13 12.70
N PRO A 698 29.25 -21.34 11.87
CA PRO A 698 30.07 -20.24 12.33
C PRO A 698 29.32 -19.27 13.23
N SER A 699 29.95 -18.84 14.32
CA SER A 699 29.45 -17.74 15.14
C SER A 699 29.56 -16.42 14.39
N ILE A 700 28.56 -15.57 14.54
CA ILE A 700 28.46 -14.28 13.87
C ILE A 700 28.14 -13.22 14.92
N SER A 701 28.87 -12.12 14.86
CA SER A 701 28.59 -10.95 15.71
C SER A 701 28.49 -9.73 14.84
N LEU A 702 27.28 -9.15 14.77
CA LEU A 702 27.04 -7.90 14.07
C LEU A 702 26.98 -6.77 15.11
N LYS A 703 28.08 -6.05 15.28
CA LYS A 703 28.20 -4.93 16.22
C LYS A 703 28.71 -3.69 15.52
N TYR A 704 28.29 -2.55 15.98
CA TYR A 704 28.90 -1.29 15.56
C TYR A 704 30.22 -1.02 16.28
N THR A 705 30.27 -1.36 17.57
CA THR A 705 31.43 -1.13 18.40
C THR A 705 31.65 -2.29 19.38
N GLY A 706 32.84 -2.40 19.94
CA GLY A 706 33.19 -3.49 20.84
C GLY A 706 33.39 -4.83 20.13
N ASN A 707 33.83 -4.82 18.88
CA ASN A 707 34.22 -5.99 18.14
C ASN A 707 35.51 -6.57 18.72
N THR A 708 35.74 -7.87 18.54
CA THR A 708 36.96 -8.54 19.00
C THR A 708 38.22 -7.89 18.38
N ASN A 709 38.13 -7.47 17.13
CA ASN A 709 39.13 -6.66 16.47
C ASN A 709 38.58 -5.21 16.39
N ALA A 710 39.23 -4.29 17.11
CA ALA A 710 38.83 -2.88 17.11
C ALA A 710 38.88 -2.20 15.73
N ALA A 711 39.62 -2.77 14.78
CA ALA A 711 39.61 -2.28 13.39
C ALA A 711 38.25 -2.51 12.68
N ASP A 712 37.44 -3.42 13.21
CA ASP A 712 36.07 -3.68 12.70
C ASP A 712 35.00 -2.78 13.34
N ASP A 713 35.37 -1.93 14.29
CA ASP A 713 34.47 -0.99 14.90
C ASP A 713 34.13 0.18 13.94
N LEU A 714 32.92 0.70 14.07
CA LEU A 714 32.49 1.90 13.37
C LEU A 714 33.26 3.11 13.91
N ALA A 715 33.98 3.78 13.05
CA ALA A 715 34.78 4.96 13.40
C ALA A 715 34.00 6.29 13.24
N THR A 716 32.76 6.23 12.74
CA THR A 716 31.85 7.36 12.57
C THR A 716 30.71 7.29 13.59
N ALA A 717 29.75 8.18 13.52
CA ALA A 717 28.62 8.19 14.44
C ALA A 717 27.86 6.84 14.42
N VAL A 718 27.59 6.29 15.59
CA VAL A 718 26.79 5.08 15.77
C VAL A 718 25.31 5.48 15.76
N PRO A 719 24.45 4.81 14.97
CA PRO A 719 23.01 5.05 15.00
C PRO A 719 22.44 4.82 16.41
N VAL A 720 21.65 5.77 16.88
CA VAL A 720 20.97 5.68 18.18
C VAL A 720 19.54 5.21 17.94
N ASN A 721 19.06 4.30 18.79
CA ASN A 721 17.71 3.76 18.73
C ASN A 721 17.30 3.17 17.36
N GLY A 722 18.24 2.65 16.62
CA GLY A 722 17.98 2.02 15.33
C GLY A 722 17.58 3.00 14.21
N ILE A 723 17.94 4.28 14.33
CA ILE A 723 17.66 5.32 13.36
C ILE A 723 18.90 5.61 12.53
N ILE A 724 18.78 5.47 11.22
CA ILE A 724 19.87 5.71 10.29
C ILE A 724 19.51 6.89 9.40
N ASN A 725 20.29 7.95 9.46
CA ASN A 725 20.18 9.14 8.61
C ASN A 725 21.40 9.23 7.73
N TYR A 726 21.21 9.50 6.46
CA TYR A 726 22.29 9.55 5.48
C TYR A 726 23.39 10.58 5.85
N PRO A 727 23.06 11.83 6.15
CA PRO A 727 24.09 12.85 6.42
C PRO A 727 24.94 12.53 7.64
N GLU A 728 24.37 11.92 8.66
CA GLU A 728 25.01 11.66 9.95
C GLU A 728 25.79 10.34 9.98
N HIS A 729 25.28 9.32 9.30
CA HIS A 729 25.77 7.97 9.43
C HIS A 729 26.43 7.44 8.15
N ILE A 730 25.88 7.74 6.98
CA ILE A 730 26.34 7.19 5.70
C ILE A 730 27.34 8.10 5.00
N ALA A 731 27.06 9.38 4.87
CA ALA A 731 27.96 10.33 4.20
C ALA A 731 29.38 10.36 4.82
N PRO A 732 29.52 10.26 6.16
CA PRO A 732 30.85 10.18 6.77
C PRO A 732 31.66 8.96 6.36
N LEU A 733 31.05 7.87 5.90
CA LEU A 733 31.77 6.71 5.37
C LEU A 733 32.61 7.07 4.14
N TRP A 734 32.10 7.97 3.31
CA TRP A 734 32.79 8.39 2.07
C TRP A 734 33.95 9.35 2.33
N THR A 735 33.81 10.22 3.33
CA THR A 735 34.81 11.22 3.70
C THR A 735 35.84 10.72 4.71
N ARG A 736 35.62 9.56 5.34
CA ARG A 736 36.55 8.97 6.28
C ARG A 736 37.94 8.80 5.65
N ASN A 737 38.96 9.28 6.36
CA ASN A 737 40.34 9.20 5.89
C ASN A 737 40.82 7.74 5.86
N ARG A 738 41.14 7.23 4.68
CA ARG A 738 41.76 5.93 4.40
C ARG A 738 43.06 6.11 3.59
N GLY A 739 43.75 7.27 3.77
CA GLY A 739 44.90 7.64 2.97
C GLY A 739 44.56 7.81 1.49
N ALA A 740 45.37 7.22 0.61
CA ALA A 740 45.08 7.28 -0.82
C ALA A 740 43.73 6.64 -1.24
N ASN A 741 43.20 5.76 -0.39
CA ASN A 741 41.94 5.04 -0.64
C ASN A 741 40.72 5.71 -0.03
N THR A 742 40.80 6.98 0.37
CA THR A 742 39.64 7.77 0.79
C THR A 742 38.70 7.94 -0.41
N CYS A 743 37.42 7.60 -0.25
CA CYS A 743 36.47 7.55 -1.38
C CYS A 743 36.41 8.89 -2.13
N THR A 744 36.40 10.02 -1.42
CA THR A 744 36.35 11.36 -2.01
C THR A 744 37.63 11.80 -2.73
N ASN A 745 38.74 11.05 -2.61
CA ASN A 745 39.93 11.32 -3.42
C ASN A 745 39.78 10.86 -4.88
N CYS A 746 38.97 9.85 -5.10
CA CYS A 746 38.67 9.32 -6.42
C CYS A 746 37.30 9.74 -6.94
N HIS A 747 36.31 9.87 -6.05
CA HIS A 747 34.93 10.20 -6.37
C HIS A 747 34.65 11.66 -6.01
N ALA A 748 35.16 12.57 -6.81
CA ALA A 748 34.99 14.01 -6.70
C ALA A 748 34.61 14.64 -8.04
N ASP A 749 34.08 13.84 -8.94
CA ASP A 749 33.75 14.23 -10.32
C ASP A 749 32.21 14.33 -10.45
N THR A 750 31.71 15.52 -10.63
CA THR A 750 30.26 15.81 -10.79
C THR A 750 29.64 15.23 -12.08
N VAL A 751 30.47 14.72 -12.99
CA VAL A 751 30.02 14.08 -14.24
C VAL A 751 29.91 12.56 -14.09
N LYS A 752 30.65 11.95 -13.15
CA LYS A 752 30.69 10.51 -12.97
C LYS A 752 30.12 10.07 -11.63
N LEU A 753 30.73 10.53 -10.54
CA LEU A 753 30.30 10.24 -9.17
C LEU A 753 30.97 11.21 -8.21
N ASP A 754 30.20 11.97 -7.48
CA ASP A 754 30.66 12.91 -6.45
C ASP A 754 30.21 12.47 -5.07
N LEU A 755 31.12 11.93 -4.26
CA LEU A 755 30.83 11.47 -2.89
C LEU A 755 31.21 12.51 -1.82
N ARG A 756 31.54 13.73 -2.22
CA ARG A 756 31.83 14.83 -1.28
C ARG A 756 30.59 15.28 -0.54
N ALA A 757 30.79 15.91 0.62
CA ALA A 757 29.71 16.45 1.45
C ALA A 757 29.21 17.83 0.95
N ASN A 758 29.20 18.06 -0.36
CA ASN A 758 28.67 19.27 -0.96
C ASN A 758 27.13 19.24 -0.91
N ILE A 759 26.52 20.41 -0.79
CA ILE A 759 25.05 20.52 -0.78
C ILE A 759 24.57 20.78 -2.21
N ALA A 760 23.65 19.97 -2.69
CA ALA A 760 22.95 20.13 -3.96
C ALA A 760 21.92 21.26 -3.90
N GLY A 761 21.42 21.69 -5.06
CA GLY A 761 20.33 22.66 -5.15
C GLY A 761 19.02 22.23 -4.48
N THR A 762 18.87 20.96 -4.19
CA THR A 762 17.75 20.36 -3.42
C THR A 762 17.85 20.57 -1.91
N GLY A 763 18.99 21.05 -1.41
CA GLY A 763 19.29 21.12 0.02
C GLY A 763 19.85 19.84 0.64
N ARG A 764 19.95 18.76 -0.14
CA ARG A 764 20.57 17.49 0.27
C ARG A 764 22.03 17.43 -0.14
N LEU A 765 22.76 16.44 0.38
CA LEU A 765 24.14 16.20 -0.03
C LEU A 765 24.17 15.68 -1.48
N VAL A 766 25.11 16.19 -2.27
CA VAL A 766 25.35 15.72 -3.64
C VAL A 766 25.58 14.22 -3.67
N SER A 767 26.37 13.71 -2.73
CA SER A 767 26.66 12.29 -2.63
C SER A 767 25.43 11.40 -2.44
N TYR A 768 24.37 11.90 -1.81
CA TYR A 768 23.10 11.19 -1.72
C TYR A 768 22.41 11.11 -3.08
N GLU A 769 22.31 12.24 -3.77
CA GLU A 769 21.63 12.29 -5.07
C GLU A 769 22.36 11.44 -6.12
N GLU A 770 23.69 11.46 -6.12
CA GLU A 770 24.52 10.63 -7.01
C GLU A 770 24.31 9.12 -6.80
N LEU A 771 24.07 8.70 -5.54
CA LEU A 771 23.80 7.30 -5.23
C LEU A 771 22.36 6.88 -5.58
N MET A 772 21.40 7.79 -5.41
CA MET A 772 19.97 7.50 -5.53
C MET A 772 19.41 7.77 -6.93
N LEU A 773 20.06 8.61 -7.73
CA LEU A 773 19.64 8.97 -9.08
C LEU A 773 20.66 8.45 -10.09
N GLY A 774 20.19 7.74 -11.09
CA GLY A 774 21.03 7.35 -12.21
C GLY A 774 21.40 8.54 -13.10
N ASP A 775 22.52 8.45 -13.80
CA ASP A 775 22.91 9.46 -14.79
C ASP A 775 21.90 9.53 -15.94
N PRO A 776 21.70 10.71 -16.56
CA PRO A 776 20.93 10.82 -17.77
C PRO A 776 21.51 9.93 -18.89
N VAL A 777 20.67 9.15 -19.53
CA VAL A 777 21.05 8.39 -20.72
C VAL A 777 21.16 9.35 -21.88
N ILE A 778 22.35 9.46 -22.46
CA ILE A 778 22.63 10.37 -23.56
C ILE A 778 22.37 9.68 -24.89
N ASP A 779 21.59 10.31 -25.75
CA ASP A 779 21.39 9.87 -27.13
C ASP A 779 22.70 10.01 -27.91
N PRO A 780 23.24 8.92 -28.49
CA PRO A 780 24.55 8.94 -29.14
C PRO A 780 24.57 9.74 -30.45
N VAL A 781 23.42 10.05 -31.01
CA VAL A 781 23.30 10.79 -32.27
C VAL A 781 23.18 12.28 -32.00
N THR A 782 22.35 12.67 -31.05
CA THR A 782 22.06 14.08 -30.75
C THR A 782 22.95 14.66 -29.67
N GLY A 783 23.57 13.82 -28.83
CA GLY A 783 24.32 14.24 -27.64
C GLY A 783 23.45 14.84 -26.53
N LEU A 784 22.13 14.73 -26.64
CA LEU A 784 21.18 15.22 -25.65
C LEU A 784 20.65 14.07 -24.78
N PRO A 785 20.16 14.34 -23.55
CA PRO A 785 19.49 13.35 -22.75
C PRO A 785 18.29 12.75 -23.48
N GLN A 786 18.18 11.42 -23.47
CA GLN A 786 16.99 10.72 -23.93
C GLN A 786 15.81 11.06 -23.03
N THR A 787 14.64 11.11 -23.62
CA THR A 787 13.41 11.41 -22.89
C THR A 787 12.35 10.36 -23.17
N ARG A 788 11.46 10.17 -22.20
CA ARG A 788 10.23 9.37 -22.36
C ARG A 788 9.04 10.14 -21.81
N ILE A 789 7.85 9.72 -22.14
CA ILE A 789 6.65 10.30 -21.56
C ILE A 789 6.23 9.44 -20.36
N GLU A 790 6.10 10.08 -19.21
CA GLU A 790 5.53 9.51 -18.01
C GLU A 790 4.40 10.40 -17.54
N GLU A 791 3.23 9.81 -17.33
CA GLU A 791 2.05 10.51 -16.82
C GLU A 791 1.74 11.81 -17.60
N GLY A 792 1.92 11.77 -18.91
CA GLY A 792 1.65 12.90 -19.80
C GLY A 792 2.71 14.00 -19.85
N VAL A 793 3.85 13.83 -19.18
CA VAL A 793 5.00 14.75 -19.23
C VAL A 793 6.25 14.06 -19.75
N GLN A 794 7.07 14.84 -20.44
CA GLN A 794 8.34 14.35 -20.94
C GLN A 794 9.39 14.40 -19.85
N VAL A 795 9.97 13.26 -19.50
CA VAL A 795 10.99 13.11 -18.47
C VAL A 795 12.31 12.62 -19.06
N ILE A 796 13.40 12.95 -18.42
CA ILE A 796 14.72 12.45 -18.78
C ILE A 796 14.82 10.97 -18.40
N VAL A 797 15.22 10.14 -19.38
CA VAL A 797 15.56 8.74 -19.11
C VAL A 797 16.88 8.72 -18.36
N ARG A 798 16.89 8.06 -17.20
CA ARG A 798 18.08 7.88 -16.38
C ARG A 798 18.53 6.43 -16.40
N GLY A 799 19.83 6.20 -16.30
CA GLY A 799 20.41 4.89 -16.06
C GLY A 799 20.04 4.38 -14.66
N ALA A 800 20.38 3.13 -14.38
CA ALA A 800 20.14 2.55 -13.08
C ALA A 800 20.91 3.31 -11.99
N ALA A 801 20.24 3.63 -10.90
CA ALA A 801 20.86 4.18 -9.70
C ALA A 801 21.84 3.17 -9.08
N LEU A 802 22.80 3.66 -8.29
CA LEU A 802 23.68 2.79 -7.53
C LEU A 802 22.95 2.12 -6.36
N VAL A 803 21.95 2.79 -5.78
CA VAL A 803 21.03 2.23 -4.80
C VAL A 803 19.69 2.02 -5.47
N ASP A 804 19.27 0.76 -5.54
CA ASP A 804 17.98 0.36 -6.11
C ASP A 804 16.95 0.29 -4.97
N THR A 805 15.94 1.15 -5.02
CA THR A 805 14.86 1.21 -4.04
C THR A 805 13.56 0.61 -4.56
N SER A 806 13.59 -0.03 -5.72
CA SER A 806 12.43 -0.71 -6.30
C SER A 806 12.11 -2.00 -5.54
N ALA A 807 11.26 -1.94 -4.53
CA ALA A 807 10.66 -3.09 -3.88
C ALA A 807 9.26 -3.31 -4.45
N GLY A 808 9.18 -4.01 -5.55
CA GLY A 808 7.94 -4.19 -6.30
C GLY A 808 6.98 -5.21 -5.68
N GLU A 809 5.75 -5.24 -6.19
CA GLU A 809 4.72 -6.23 -5.83
C GLU A 809 5.17 -7.68 -6.03
N SER A 810 6.07 -7.92 -6.96
CA SER A 810 6.57 -9.25 -7.33
C SER A 810 7.96 -9.56 -6.78
N ASP A 811 8.62 -8.60 -6.13
CA ASP A 811 10.02 -8.73 -5.71
C ASP A 811 10.25 -8.10 -4.34
N ALA A 812 10.24 -8.93 -3.31
CA ALA A 812 10.55 -8.56 -1.93
C ALA A 812 12.04 -8.74 -1.58
N THR A 813 12.92 -8.90 -2.57
CA THR A 813 14.37 -9.04 -2.35
C THR A 813 14.93 -7.83 -1.61
N GLY A 814 15.80 -8.05 -0.64
CA GLY A 814 16.44 -6.98 0.13
C GLY A 814 17.19 -5.99 -0.77
N LEU A 815 17.04 -4.72 -0.47
CA LEU A 815 17.51 -3.63 -1.34
C LEU A 815 19.05 -3.59 -1.44
N THR A 816 19.75 -4.00 -0.39
CA THR A 816 21.24 -4.17 -0.45
C THR A 816 21.65 -5.14 -1.56
N ARG A 817 20.89 -6.24 -1.73
CA ARG A 817 21.20 -7.25 -2.74
C ARG A 817 20.85 -6.78 -4.15
N LYS A 818 19.81 -5.98 -4.29
CA LYS A 818 19.40 -5.36 -5.56
C LYS A 818 20.32 -4.23 -5.98
N SER A 819 20.96 -3.56 -5.02
CA SER A 819 21.74 -2.36 -5.25
C SER A 819 23.12 -2.67 -5.81
N ARG A 820 23.51 -1.97 -6.87
CA ARG A 820 24.86 -2.04 -7.42
C ARG A 820 25.91 -1.61 -6.39
N LEU A 821 25.58 -0.61 -5.56
CA LEU A 821 26.44 -0.21 -4.45
C LEU A 821 26.70 -1.38 -3.48
N GLY A 822 25.68 -2.18 -3.19
CA GLY A 822 25.83 -3.38 -2.36
C GLY A 822 26.84 -4.37 -2.94
N GLU A 823 26.72 -4.70 -4.23
CA GLU A 823 27.67 -5.60 -4.91
C GLU A 823 29.11 -5.06 -4.85
N ILE A 824 29.29 -3.77 -5.13
CA ILE A 824 30.61 -3.12 -5.14
C ILE A 824 31.23 -3.15 -3.75
N MET A 825 30.48 -2.73 -2.73
CA MET A 825 31.03 -2.55 -1.38
C MET A 825 31.21 -3.87 -0.62
N PHE A 826 30.50 -4.93 -1.02
CA PHE A 826 30.72 -6.27 -0.48
C PHE A 826 31.71 -7.08 -1.35
N GLY A 827 31.97 -6.67 -2.58
CA GLY A 827 32.84 -7.39 -3.51
C GLY A 827 32.24 -8.73 -3.96
N GLU A 828 30.92 -8.83 -3.98
CA GLU A 828 30.15 -10.03 -4.26
C GLU A 828 29.12 -9.76 -5.37
N ASN A 829 28.83 -10.78 -6.18
CA ASN A 829 27.71 -10.73 -7.12
C ASN A 829 26.44 -11.15 -6.39
N LEU A 830 25.66 -10.20 -5.94
CA LEU A 830 24.47 -10.42 -5.11
C LEU A 830 23.19 -10.70 -5.92
N MET A 831 23.20 -10.41 -7.21
CA MET A 831 22.09 -10.62 -8.13
C MET A 831 22.28 -11.82 -9.06
N ALA A 832 23.23 -12.70 -8.75
CA ALA A 832 23.47 -13.89 -9.53
C ALA A 832 22.23 -14.80 -9.56
N GLY A 833 21.67 -15.00 -10.74
CA GLY A 833 20.46 -15.82 -10.97
C GLY A 833 19.23 -15.04 -11.46
N SER A 834 19.12 -13.73 -11.23
CA SER A 834 18.03 -12.91 -11.76
C SER A 834 18.30 -12.34 -13.17
N GLY A 835 19.26 -12.89 -13.88
CA GLY A 835 19.60 -12.59 -15.26
C GLY A 835 20.21 -11.20 -15.44
N ALA A 836 21.51 -11.15 -15.67
CA ALA A 836 22.18 -10.07 -16.36
C ALA A 836 22.91 -8.97 -15.59
N ARG A 837 23.10 -9.02 -14.28
CA ARG A 837 24.17 -8.22 -13.73
C ARG A 837 25.48 -9.00 -13.80
N THR A 838 26.38 -8.62 -14.72
CA THR A 838 27.75 -9.07 -14.67
C THR A 838 28.35 -8.64 -13.34
N ALA A 839 29.05 -9.55 -12.67
CA ALA A 839 29.84 -9.21 -11.49
C ALA A 839 30.56 -7.90 -11.73
N HIS A 840 30.53 -6.99 -10.77
CA HIS A 840 31.24 -5.73 -10.92
C HIS A 840 32.72 -6.02 -11.08
N PRO A 841 33.32 -5.77 -12.22
CA PRO A 841 34.74 -5.95 -12.36
C PRO A 841 35.43 -5.03 -11.35
N ASN A 842 36.31 -5.58 -10.53
CA ASN A 842 37.28 -4.72 -9.86
C ASN A 842 37.95 -3.91 -10.96
N PRO A 843 38.09 -2.58 -10.79
CA PRO A 843 38.71 -1.77 -11.83
C PRO A 843 40.10 -2.36 -12.13
N PRO A 844 40.49 -2.54 -13.40
CA PRO A 844 41.75 -3.18 -13.73
C PRO A 844 42.95 -2.37 -13.18
N GLY A 845 43.80 -3.05 -12.43
CA GLY A 845 45.21 -2.74 -12.28
C GLY A 845 45.65 -1.80 -11.16
N THR A 846 44.96 -0.68 -10.83
CA THR A 846 45.47 0.31 -9.86
C THR A 846 44.44 0.87 -8.90
N ALA A 847 43.18 0.59 -9.09
CA ALA A 847 42.12 1.03 -8.21
C ALA A 847 41.97 0.07 -7.01
N PRO A 848 41.59 0.60 -5.82
CA PRO A 848 41.38 -0.24 -4.64
C PRO A 848 40.26 -1.24 -4.88
N ASN A 849 40.41 -2.44 -4.29
CA ASN A 849 39.31 -3.39 -4.22
C ASN A 849 38.25 -2.82 -3.29
N HIS A 850 37.14 -2.29 -3.83
CA HIS A 850 36.06 -1.67 -3.06
C HIS A 850 35.50 -2.62 -2.00
N GLY A 851 35.43 -3.93 -2.28
CA GLY A 851 34.96 -4.92 -1.31
C GLY A 851 35.78 -5.01 -0.02
N THR A 852 36.98 -4.40 0.02
CA THR A 852 37.86 -4.38 1.20
C THR A 852 38.00 -3.00 1.85
N LEU A 853 37.35 -1.96 1.31
CA LEU A 853 37.50 -0.59 1.82
C LEU A 853 36.71 -0.31 3.09
N LEU A 854 35.55 -0.93 3.24
CA LEU A 854 34.73 -0.82 4.43
C LEU A 854 34.99 -1.99 5.38
N ASN A 855 35.07 -1.70 6.67
CA ASN A 855 35.11 -2.73 7.70
C ASN A 855 33.73 -3.36 7.95
N ALA A 856 33.64 -4.33 8.84
CA ALA A 856 32.40 -5.09 9.09
C ALA A 856 31.26 -4.21 9.61
N ALA A 857 31.52 -3.29 10.53
CA ALA A 857 30.50 -2.38 11.07
C ALA A 857 30.03 -1.35 10.02
N GLU A 858 30.93 -0.83 9.19
CA GLU A 858 30.59 0.08 8.10
C GLU A 858 29.73 -0.62 7.04
N LYS A 859 30.04 -1.87 6.70
CA LYS A 859 29.24 -2.70 5.78
C LYS A 859 27.85 -2.99 6.36
N ARG A 860 27.77 -3.34 7.65
CA ARG A 860 26.50 -3.49 8.35
C ARG A 860 25.63 -2.24 8.23
N LEU A 861 26.21 -1.09 8.58
CA LEU A 861 25.51 0.19 8.55
C LEU A 861 24.99 0.53 7.14
N LEU A 862 25.84 0.29 6.12
CA LEU A 862 25.45 0.54 4.73
C LEU A 862 24.33 -0.39 4.28
N ALA A 863 24.37 -1.67 4.66
CA ALA A 863 23.31 -2.63 4.35
C ALA A 863 21.99 -2.27 5.04
N GLU A 864 22.05 -1.90 6.31
CA GLU A 864 20.87 -1.45 7.04
C GLU A 864 20.21 -0.22 6.39
N TRP A 865 21.00 0.76 6.00
CA TRP A 865 20.50 1.97 5.34
C TRP A 865 19.82 1.64 4.01
N MET A 866 20.46 0.82 3.16
CA MET A 866 19.86 0.42 1.88
C MET A 866 18.59 -0.41 2.08
N ASP A 867 18.62 -1.42 2.95
CA ASP A 867 17.49 -2.32 3.22
C ASP A 867 16.27 -1.59 3.82
N LEU A 868 16.48 -0.44 4.48
CA LEU A 868 15.42 0.45 4.98
C LEU A 868 14.96 1.47 3.94
N GLY A 869 15.27 1.28 2.67
CA GLY A 869 14.78 2.13 1.59
C GLY A 869 15.66 3.34 1.25
N GLY A 870 16.90 3.41 1.75
CA GLY A 870 17.85 4.44 1.34
C GLY A 870 17.42 5.87 1.71
N LYS A 871 16.71 6.09 2.80
CA LYS A 871 16.20 7.40 3.21
C LYS A 871 17.31 8.40 3.52
N TYR A 872 17.05 9.68 3.21
CA TYR A 872 17.92 10.76 3.63
C TYR A 872 17.84 10.98 5.13
N TYR A 873 16.61 11.08 5.66
CA TYR A 873 16.29 11.03 7.10
C TYR A 873 15.23 9.99 7.42
N ASN A 874 15.47 9.22 8.46
CA ASN A 874 14.45 8.42 9.16
C ASN A 874 13.96 9.14 10.44
N ASP A 875 14.62 10.21 10.84
CA ASP A 875 14.19 11.16 11.87
C ASP A 875 14.53 12.58 11.43
N PRO A 876 13.63 13.28 10.77
CA PRO A 876 13.88 14.64 10.32
C PRO A 876 13.96 15.67 11.46
N PHE A 877 13.64 15.31 12.68
CA PHE A 877 13.64 16.21 13.85
C PHE A 877 14.79 16.01 14.82
N ASN A 878 15.62 15.03 14.63
CA ASN A 878 16.76 14.85 15.53
C ASN A 878 17.71 16.03 15.37
N GLY A 879 17.79 16.84 16.43
CA GLY A 879 18.50 18.12 16.40
C GLY A 879 20.01 18.01 16.54
N SER A 880 20.71 17.35 15.61
CA SER A 880 22.13 17.60 15.43
C SER A 880 22.29 18.96 14.76
N ALA A 881 22.90 19.91 15.47
CA ALA A 881 23.02 21.28 15.02
C ALA A 881 23.53 21.38 13.55
N GLY A 882 22.76 22.03 12.70
CA GLY A 882 23.12 22.43 11.35
C GLY A 882 22.91 21.42 10.22
N VAL A 883 22.48 20.18 10.52
CA VAL A 883 22.31 19.15 9.47
C VAL A 883 20.87 19.12 8.92
N ARG A 884 19.89 19.51 9.75
CA ARG A 884 18.46 19.52 9.38
C ARG A 884 17.88 20.92 9.55
N MET A 885 17.47 21.47 8.44
CA MET A 885 16.85 22.79 8.40
C MET A 885 15.34 22.64 8.29
N ILE A 886 14.74 21.96 9.26
CA ILE A 886 13.30 21.77 9.33
C ILE A 886 12.73 22.80 10.30
N ALA A 887 11.87 23.67 9.79
CA ALA A 887 11.19 24.68 10.56
C ALA A 887 9.68 24.62 10.36
N THR A 888 8.94 25.09 11.34
CA THR A 888 7.49 25.18 11.24
C THR A 888 7.10 26.45 10.51
N LEU A 889 6.26 26.32 9.47
CA LEU A 889 5.67 27.45 8.76
C LEU A 889 4.23 27.70 9.19
N SER A 890 3.82 28.96 9.13
CA SER A 890 2.46 29.35 9.49
C SER A 890 1.47 28.96 8.39
N GLN A 891 0.53 28.11 8.70
CA GLN A 891 -0.59 27.76 7.80
C GLN A 891 -1.47 28.98 7.53
N ALA A 892 -1.79 29.80 8.52
CA ALA A 892 -2.59 31.01 8.32
C ALA A 892 -1.90 31.99 7.33
N SER A 893 -0.58 32.09 7.38
CA SER A 893 0.17 32.89 6.41
C SER A 893 0.18 32.24 5.02
N PHE A 894 0.22 30.93 4.95
CA PHE A 894 0.08 30.18 3.70
C PHE A 894 -1.27 30.48 3.04
N GLU A 895 -2.34 30.29 3.76
CA GLU A 895 -3.70 30.50 3.28
C GLU A 895 -3.94 31.94 2.80
N ALA A 896 -3.37 32.93 3.50
CA ALA A 896 -3.54 34.32 3.15
C ALA A 896 -2.68 34.80 1.98
N GLN A 897 -1.46 34.29 1.84
CA GLN A 897 -0.45 34.87 0.96
C GLN A 897 0.00 33.96 -0.18
N VAL A 898 0.07 32.66 0.05
CA VAL A 898 0.63 31.68 -0.89
C VAL A 898 -0.45 30.89 -1.59
N TYR A 899 -1.41 30.38 -0.85
CA TYR A 899 -2.45 29.49 -1.38
C TYR A 899 -3.28 30.09 -2.53
N PRO A 900 -3.70 31.36 -2.51
CA PRO A 900 -4.38 31.97 -3.65
C PRO A 900 -3.53 31.99 -4.92
N LEU A 901 -2.22 32.17 -4.77
CA LEU A 901 -1.26 32.13 -5.90
C LEU A 901 -1.11 30.71 -6.43
N MET A 902 -1.00 29.75 -5.54
CA MET A 902 -0.87 28.35 -5.93
C MET A 902 -2.14 27.85 -6.65
N LYS A 903 -3.31 28.22 -6.18
CA LYS A 903 -4.59 27.89 -6.85
C LYS A 903 -4.66 28.47 -8.26
N SER A 904 -4.23 29.73 -8.45
CA SER A 904 -4.31 30.40 -9.75
C SER A 904 -3.18 30.05 -10.71
N THR A 905 -2.00 29.67 -10.20
CA THR A 905 -0.80 29.44 -11.01
C THR A 905 -0.45 27.96 -11.14
N CYS A 906 -0.48 27.21 -10.04
CA CYS A 906 -0.06 25.80 -10.02
C CYS A 906 -1.24 24.88 -10.27
N ALA A 907 -2.34 25.05 -9.52
CA ALA A 907 -3.50 24.18 -9.62
C ALA A 907 -4.26 24.36 -10.94
N ALA A 908 -4.41 25.59 -11.40
CA ALA A 908 -5.26 25.92 -12.54
C ALA A 908 -4.95 25.13 -13.82
N ASN A 909 -3.72 24.64 -13.98
CA ASN A 909 -3.29 24.01 -15.23
C ASN A 909 -2.66 22.61 -15.04
N CYS A 910 -2.07 22.30 -13.86
CA CYS A 910 -1.23 21.09 -13.77
C CYS A 910 -1.31 20.34 -12.43
N HIS A 911 -1.40 21.04 -11.30
CA HIS A 911 -1.27 20.43 -9.97
C HIS A 911 -2.63 20.32 -9.25
N GLN A 912 -3.62 19.72 -9.90
CA GLN A 912 -4.95 19.48 -9.32
C GLN A 912 -5.22 17.99 -9.14
N ALA A 913 -6.14 17.64 -8.23
CA ALA A 913 -6.64 16.30 -8.09
C ALA A 913 -7.38 15.80 -9.34
N ILE A 914 -7.41 14.50 -9.55
CA ILE A 914 -8.16 13.85 -10.64
C ILE A 914 -9.64 14.27 -10.61
N GLY A 915 -10.19 14.44 -11.81
CA GLY A 915 -11.59 14.80 -11.98
C GLY A 915 -11.87 16.29 -12.08
N SER A 916 -10.85 17.13 -11.91
CA SER A 916 -10.92 18.51 -12.33
C SER A 916 -10.92 18.58 -13.86
N THR A 917 -11.87 19.32 -14.45
CA THR A 917 -11.90 19.55 -15.90
C THR A 917 -10.67 20.29 -16.45
N ALA A 918 -9.87 20.85 -15.56
CA ALA A 918 -8.65 21.59 -15.89
C ALA A 918 -7.36 20.76 -15.84
N THR A 919 -7.41 19.55 -15.27
CA THR A 919 -6.19 18.73 -15.09
C THR A 919 -6.24 17.50 -15.96
N PRO A 920 -5.35 17.32 -16.91
CA PRO A 920 -5.21 16.07 -17.65
C PRO A 920 -4.96 14.90 -16.71
N ALA A 921 -5.53 13.74 -17.02
CA ALA A 921 -5.31 12.52 -16.24
C ALA A 921 -3.81 12.24 -16.09
N GLY A 922 -3.38 11.86 -14.91
CA GLY A 922 -2.00 11.46 -14.63
C GLY A 922 -1.05 12.57 -14.14
N THR A 923 -1.41 13.86 -14.25
CA THR A 923 -0.51 14.92 -13.80
C THR A 923 -0.27 14.97 -12.30
N GLN A 924 -1.24 14.53 -11.52
CA GLN A 924 -1.15 14.53 -10.06
C GLN A 924 -0.20 13.45 -9.50
N PHE A 925 0.16 12.45 -10.30
CA PHE A 925 1.05 11.36 -9.87
C PHE A 925 2.49 11.53 -10.32
N PHE A 926 2.76 12.65 -10.95
CA PHE A 926 4.11 12.95 -11.41
C PHE A 926 5.08 13.12 -10.24
N GLN A 927 6.33 12.77 -10.47
CA GLN A 927 7.41 12.86 -9.47
C GLN A 927 7.42 14.21 -8.75
N ASN A 928 7.55 14.17 -7.43
CA ASN A 928 7.44 15.29 -6.48
C ASN A 928 6.01 15.80 -6.21
N ARG A 929 5.02 15.15 -6.73
CA ARG A 929 3.63 15.04 -6.29
C ARG A 929 3.06 16.23 -5.51
N LEU A 930 3.23 17.44 -6.05
CA LEU A 930 2.47 18.59 -5.56
C LEU A 930 1.06 18.50 -6.13
N VAL A 931 0.17 17.82 -5.42
CA VAL A 931 -1.24 17.71 -5.77
C VAL A 931 -2.04 18.65 -4.90
N LEU A 932 -2.76 19.57 -5.50
CA LEU A 932 -3.61 20.55 -4.82
C LEU A 932 -5.07 20.10 -4.95
N THR A 933 -5.69 19.75 -3.82
CA THR A 933 -7.04 19.20 -3.77
C THR A 933 -8.13 20.26 -3.68
N GLY A 934 -7.76 21.49 -3.31
CA GLY A 934 -8.68 22.58 -3.00
C GLY A 934 -9.03 22.64 -1.50
N ASP A 935 -8.62 21.65 -0.71
CA ASP A 935 -8.65 21.70 0.74
C ASP A 935 -7.38 22.38 1.27
N ALA A 936 -7.55 23.48 2.01
CA ALA A 936 -6.43 24.29 2.43
C ALA A 936 -5.46 23.56 3.38
N ASP A 937 -6.01 22.66 4.24
CA ASP A 937 -5.21 21.88 5.17
C ASP A 937 -4.35 20.85 4.45
N GLY A 938 -4.95 20.07 3.53
CA GLY A 938 -4.24 19.10 2.71
C GLY A 938 -3.23 19.77 1.79
N ASP A 939 -3.61 20.86 1.14
CA ASP A 939 -2.74 21.61 0.23
C ASP A 939 -1.56 22.28 0.96
N PHE A 940 -1.75 22.73 2.19
CA PHE A 940 -0.65 23.17 3.04
C PHE A 940 0.33 22.04 3.33
N ASN A 941 -0.16 20.90 3.77
CA ASN A 941 0.69 19.76 4.12
C ASN A 941 1.49 19.25 2.92
N VAL A 942 0.87 19.12 1.75
CA VAL A 942 1.59 18.70 0.54
C VAL A 942 2.60 19.76 0.07
N THR A 943 2.29 21.03 0.25
CA THR A 943 3.21 22.14 -0.08
C THR A 943 4.46 22.09 0.79
N LEU A 944 4.32 21.76 2.07
CA LEU A 944 5.47 21.61 2.98
C LEU A 944 6.46 20.56 2.49
N THR A 945 5.99 19.53 1.78
CA THR A 945 6.87 18.48 1.24
C THR A 945 7.82 18.98 0.15
N MET A 946 7.55 20.14 -0.44
CA MET A 946 8.39 20.77 -1.46
C MET A 946 9.45 21.72 -0.88
N ILE A 947 9.53 21.81 0.45
CA ILE A 947 10.41 22.76 1.15
C ILE A 947 11.38 21.98 2.03
N SER A 948 12.66 22.11 1.78
CA SER A 948 13.73 21.43 2.54
C SER A 948 14.57 22.39 3.39
N ASN A 949 14.61 23.67 3.04
CA ASN A 949 15.45 24.65 3.71
C ASN A 949 14.83 26.06 3.68
N ALA A 950 14.33 26.51 4.84
CA ALA A 950 13.71 27.82 4.96
C ALA A 950 14.70 28.98 4.81
N CYS A 951 15.95 28.76 5.21
CA CYS A 951 16.99 29.79 5.13
C CYS A 951 17.57 29.95 3.73
N GLN A 952 17.22 29.07 2.81
CA GLN A 952 17.56 29.14 1.39
C GLN A 952 16.31 28.97 0.52
N PRO A 953 15.38 29.92 0.51
CA PRO A 953 14.08 29.74 -0.15
C PRO A 953 14.19 29.32 -1.60
N ALA A 954 15.14 29.91 -2.35
CA ALA A 954 15.33 29.65 -3.77
C ALA A 954 15.76 28.18 -4.09
N SER A 955 16.33 27.45 -3.13
CA SER A 955 16.79 26.09 -3.32
C SER A 955 15.65 25.06 -3.23
N ASN A 956 14.52 25.45 -2.64
CA ASN A 956 13.41 24.54 -2.42
C ASN A 956 12.67 24.22 -3.73
N TYR A 957 12.17 23.00 -3.87
CA TYR A 957 11.46 22.56 -5.06
C TYR A 957 10.24 23.44 -5.39
N LEU A 958 9.56 23.95 -4.39
CA LEU A 958 8.44 24.87 -4.57
C LEU A 958 8.80 26.13 -5.38
N LEU A 959 10.05 26.58 -5.33
CA LEU A 959 10.53 27.73 -6.07
C LEU A 959 11.47 27.35 -7.22
N SER A 960 12.41 26.45 -6.99
CA SER A 960 13.44 26.11 -7.97
C SER A 960 12.88 25.44 -9.22
N ARG A 961 11.87 24.57 -9.06
CA ARG A 961 11.26 23.87 -10.20
C ARG A 961 10.46 24.80 -11.12
N PRO A 962 9.46 25.56 -10.64
CA PRO A 962 8.68 26.43 -11.51
C PRO A 962 9.44 27.70 -12.01
N SER A 963 10.57 28.03 -11.39
CA SER A 963 11.42 29.16 -11.84
C SER A 963 12.44 28.77 -12.90
N THR A 964 12.61 27.49 -13.18
CA THR A 964 13.52 26.97 -14.23
C THR A 964 12.73 26.57 -15.48
N VAL A 965 13.45 26.54 -16.61
CA VAL A 965 12.89 26.13 -17.90
C VAL A 965 13.69 24.90 -18.38
N PRO A 966 13.04 23.83 -18.76
CA PRO A 966 11.59 23.58 -18.75
C PRO A 966 11.06 23.19 -17.37
N HIS A 967 9.79 23.49 -17.13
CA HIS A 967 9.03 22.97 -16.00
C HIS A 967 7.71 22.38 -16.51
N PRO A 968 7.47 21.08 -16.31
CA PRO A 968 8.33 20.10 -15.61
C PRO A 968 9.64 19.83 -16.35
N THR A 969 10.63 19.35 -15.61
CA THR A 969 11.95 19.00 -16.16
C THR A 969 11.77 17.99 -17.31
N GLY A 970 12.32 18.32 -18.49
CA GLY A 970 12.18 17.51 -19.69
C GLY A 970 11.06 17.97 -20.65
N ALA A 971 10.17 18.89 -20.24
CA ALA A 971 9.17 19.45 -21.16
C ALA A 971 9.82 20.17 -22.34
N VAL A 972 9.37 19.88 -23.57
CA VAL A 972 9.91 20.44 -24.80
C VAL A 972 9.11 21.67 -25.21
N GLY A 973 9.81 22.70 -25.66
CA GLY A 973 9.18 23.91 -26.25
C GLY A 973 8.81 25.03 -25.30
N GLN A 974 9.00 24.86 -24.01
CA GLN A 974 8.77 25.91 -23.04
C GLN A 974 9.92 26.95 -23.07
N SER A 975 9.58 28.21 -23.27
CA SER A 975 10.56 29.31 -23.36
C SER A 975 10.57 30.21 -22.13
N THR A 976 9.57 30.14 -21.26
CA THR A 976 9.43 31.03 -20.10
C THR A 976 9.11 30.19 -18.85
N ALA A 977 9.69 30.58 -17.71
CA ALA A 977 9.39 29.94 -16.43
C ALA A 977 7.92 30.19 -16.01
N VAL A 978 7.32 29.20 -15.37
CA VAL A 978 5.95 29.33 -14.83
C VAL A 978 5.92 30.36 -13.71
N LEU A 979 6.96 30.40 -12.90
CA LEU A 979 7.14 31.36 -11.80
C LEU A 979 8.51 32.04 -11.91
N PRO A 980 8.64 33.05 -12.74
CA PRO A 980 9.94 33.70 -12.96
C PRO A 980 10.54 34.27 -11.67
N VAL A 981 11.84 34.11 -11.49
CA VAL A 981 12.58 34.71 -10.37
C VAL A 981 12.32 36.22 -10.31
N GLY A 982 12.00 36.74 -9.12
CA GLY A 982 11.68 38.15 -8.89
C GLY A 982 10.26 38.56 -9.26
N SER A 983 9.42 37.65 -9.80
CA SER A 983 8.01 37.95 -9.96
C SER A 983 7.32 38.12 -8.60
N ALA A 984 6.18 38.80 -8.57
CA ALA A 984 5.40 38.99 -7.33
C ALA A 984 5.05 37.66 -6.66
N GLY A 985 4.63 36.64 -7.44
CA GLY A 985 4.34 35.31 -6.92
C GLY A 985 5.58 34.61 -6.35
N TYR A 986 6.69 34.65 -7.07
CA TYR A 986 7.96 34.10 -6.58
C TYR A 986 8.36 34.74 -5.25
N THR A 987 8.30 36.09 -5.18
CA THR A 987 8.69 36.85 -3.99
C THR A 987 7.78 36.54 -2.79
N ALA A 988 6.48 36.42 -3.00
CA ALA A 988 5.53 36.08 -1.93
C ALA A 988 5.82 34.69 -1.34
N ILE A 989 6.02 33.69 -2.19
CA ILE A 989 6.36 32.31 -1.74
C ILE A 989 7.73 32.30 -1.07
N SER A 990 8.72 33.00 -1.64
CA SER A 990 10.06 33.10 -1.07
C SER A 990 10.07 33.73 0.32
N ASN A 991 9.32 34.81 0.53
CA ASN A 991 9.20 35.47 1.82
C ASN A 991 8.48 34.59 2.85
N TRP A 992 7.43 33.87 2.42
CA TRP A 992 6.75 32.93 3.29
C TRP A 992 7.68 31.79 3.73
N ILE A 993 8.44 31.20 2.81
CA ILE A 993 9.44 30.17 3.16
C ILE A 993 10.48 30.75 4.12
N ALA A 994 11.02 31.92 3.80
CA ALA A 994 12.04 32.60 4.64
C ALA A 994 11.54 32.87 6.07
N SER A 995 10.24 33.07 6.26
CA SER A 995 9.67 33.29 7.60
C SER A 995 9.87 32.11 8.54
N GLY A 996 10.09 30.92 8.00
CA GLY A 996 10.41 29.72 8.78
C GLY A 996 11.91 29.56 9.09
N CYS A 997 12.76 30.44 8.58
CA CYS A 997 14.19 30.41 8.91
C CYS A 997 14.38 30.83 10.38
N THR A 998 14.67 29.87 11.23
CA THR A 998 15.17 30.14 12.59
C THR A 998 16.70 30.16 12.55
N PRO A 999 17.33 31.22 13.04
CA PRO A 999 18.79 31.33 13.06
C PRO A 999 19.46 30.21 13.87
#